data_68b6ed01307252d75172b3ff76d24c20
#
_entry.id   68b6ed01307252d75172b3ff76d24c20
#
_cell.length_a   1.000
_cell.length_b   1.000
_cell.length_c   1.000
_cell.angle_alpha   90.00
_cell.angle_beta   90.00
_cell.angle_gamma   90.00
#
_symmetry.space_group_name_H-M   'P 1'
#
loop_
_entity.id
_entity.type
_entity.pdbx_description
1 polymer ?
#
loop_
_entity_poly.entity_id
_entity_poly.type
_entity_poly.pdbx_seq_one_letter_code
_entity_poly.pdbx_strand_id
1 'polypeptide(L)'
;MSIFDHFKHLNLSSGQTEALTKLEAFLNSPDQVFMLKGYAGSGKTTILKGLVEYLNSIEKDFALMAPTGRAAKVLREKTGQEANTIHKSIYSYDNMVEIEEGDSFFYYYKIRNNIDVAGKIFIVDEASMLSDAKSESEFFRFGSSHLLTDLIAYTRVAHENVKSKIIFVGDPCQLPPIGDNSSKAFEAIYLKEKFYLSSEETEMKEVIRQGGESGILSAAAKIRKSISARFFNDFNLHSNGKDIFNPSYESFLDTWQEAAIPKIIIASKNKTCLNLNLQIRERRFGNANLPVRKSDIVIMGGNNYRKGIFNGEFAVINDVSDAVTQRTIALRGKNPVTLSWRDVELVFPDADSNNKIVKGKMLENFLYGDNTLKPEETQALYVDFTTRHKGLKPKTEEFKEAIIQDEYFNSILMKYGYAVTCHKAQGGEWDNVFTIWDNDNAEGFDCFTSKQRRAGKINQDFYRWAYTAITRASKTLYALNPPTFNSYSTMSFLDSAVICAFNELTGNQIQSEEIILDNEMLQQLTQFNLLEQPLQIQDHLIKVRHAVRKQFIEVIGWERIGYEIRYSFKREQYIAVFKTFVNGLNEFRNSISQIPNKSPNSEFSNNIVEILNHLPNVTIKRNTTETIISRMEFDLEIEERFPFTRSLFDDVILLFKKSNICVEYIEHQQYRERYTFKRNQELAVIDFEYKKNGFFGRIVPIQNHTNSQLLISDIHMALQTFKQENYAS
;
A
#
# COMPACT_ATOMS: atom_id res chain seq x y z
N MET A 1 -39.64 -7.95 26.05
CA MET A 1 -39.00 -6.71 25.60
C MET A 1 -38.41 -6.98 24.24
N SER A 2 -38.71 -6.16 23.24
CA SER A 2 -38.13 -6.33 21.90
C SER A 2 -36.81 -5.57 21.77
N ILE A 3 -35.91 -6.03 20.93
CA ILE A 3 -34.66 -5.31 20.62
C ILE A 3 -34.95 -3.88 20.12
N PHE A 4 -36.06 -3.65 19.45
CA PHE A 4 -36.49 -2.34 18.96
C PHE A 4 -36.81 -1.32 20.07
N ASP A 5 -37.06 -1.77 21.29
CA ASP A 5 -37.32 -0.87 22.42
C ASP A 5 -36.12 0.01 22.75
N HIS A 6 -34.90 -0.47 22.45
CA HIS A 6 -33.63 0.26 22.67
C HIS A 6 -33.28 1.24 21.54
N PHE A 7 -34.09 1.27 20.47
CA PHE A 7 -33.87 2.14 19.30
C PHE A 7 -34.99 3.17 19.08
N LYS A 8 -35.99 3.28 19.98
CA LYS A 8 -37.13 4.19 19.83
C LYS A 8 -36.77 5.66 19.66
N HIS A 9 -35.60 6.06 20.12
CA HIS A 9 -35.07 7.43 20.01
C HIS A 9 -34.37 7.73 18.69
N LEU A 10 -34.28 6.75 17.79
CA LEU A 10 -33.59 6.83 16.51
C LEU A 10 -34.53 6.57 15.33
N ASN A 11 -34.29 7.28 14.24
CA ASN A 11 -34.92 6.99 12.97
C ASN A 11 -34.07 5.94 12.24
N LEU A 12 -34.50 4.68 12.33
CA LEU A 12 -33.79 3.57 11.69
C LEU A 12 -34.05 3.56 10.19
N SER A 13 -33.00 3.28 9.42
CA SER A 13 -33.14 2.99 8.00
C SER A 13 -33.76 1.61 7.76
N SER A 14 -34.18 1.35 6.51
CA SER A 14 -34.75 0.05 6.15
C SER A 14 -33.76 -1.08 6.40
N GLY A 15 -32.48 -0.89 6.04
CA GLY A 15 -31.41 -1.86 6.27
C GLY A 15 -31.12 -2.10 7.75
N GLN A 16 -31.19 -1.07 8.59
CA GLN A 16 -31.07 -1.23 10.04
C GLN A 16 -32.24 -1.98 10.65
N THR A 17 -33.47 -1.68 10.21
CA THR A 17 -34.69 -2.37 10.66
C THR A 17 -34.62 -3.85 10.29
N GLU A 18 -34.21 -4.19 9.08
CA GLU A 18 -34.01 -5.57 8.65
C GLU A 18 -32.94 -6.27 9.49
N ALA A 19 -31.81 -5.60 9.73
CA ALA A 19 -30.73 -6.15 10.55
C ALA A 19 -31.18 -6.48 11.98
N LEU A 20 -31.94 -5.58 12.61
CA LEU A 20 -32.49 -5.81 13.97
C LEU A 20 -33.50 -6.95 13.99
N THR A 21 -34.38 -7.02 13.00
CA THR A 21 -35.38 -8.11 12.88
C THR A 21 -34.65 -9.47 12.79
N LYS A 22 -33.65 -9.57 11.92
CA LYS A 22 -32.87 -10.81 11.77
C LYS A 22 -32.04 -11.12 13.01
N LEU A 23 -31.44 -10.11 13.66
CA LEU A 23 -30.70 -10.31 14.91
C LEU A 23 -31.61 -10.86 16.03
N GLU A 24 -32.80 -10.29 16.22
CA GLU A 24 -33.76 -10.77 17.22
C GLU A 24 -34.19 -12.20 16.94
N ALA A 25 -34.45 -12.53 15.67
CA ALA A 25 -34.74 -13.89 15.25
C ALA A 25 -33.56 -14.85 15.49
N PHE A 26 -32.35 -14.45 15.13
CA PHE A 26 -31.12 -15.23 15.31
C PHE A 26 -30.86 -15.58 16.77
N LEU A 27 -31.11 -14.66 17.70
CA LEU A 27 -30.89 -14.94 19.13
C LEU A 27 -31.71 -16.12 19.64
N ASN A 28 -32.84 -16.43 19.00
CA ASN A 28 -33.75 -17.53 19.31
C ASN A 28 -33.68 -18.70 18.32
N SER A 29 -32.89 -18.58 17.24
CA SER A 29 -32.73 -19.63 16.23
C SER A 29 -31.72 -20.72 16.66
N PRO A 30 -31.64 -21.84 15.95
CA PRO A 30 -30.62 -22.84 16.14
C PRO A 30 -29.26 -22.44 15.53
N ASP A 31 -29.21 -21.39 14.69
CA ASP A 31 -27.99 -20.95 14.03
C ASP A 31 -26.94 -20.49 15.04
N GLN A 32 -25.69 -20.80 14.74
CA GLN A 32 -24.57 -20.53 15.63
C GLN A 32 -23.86 -19.20 15.33
N VAL A 33 -23.91 -18.75 14.07
CA VAL A 33 -23.19 -17.55 13.63
C VAL A 33 -24.16 -16.55 12.98
N PHE A 34 -23.98 -15.28 13.30
CA PHE A 34 -24.62 -14.18 12.60
C PHE A 34 -23.56 -13.25 11.99
N MET A 35 -23.70 -12.91 10.72
CA MET A 35 -22.82 -11.98 10.04
C MET A 35 -23.52 -10.66 9.77
N LEU A 36 -23.23 -9.65 10.58
CA LEU A 36 -23.70 -8.28 10.39
C LEU A 36 -22.71 -7.52 9.49
N LYS A 37 -22.98 -7.56 8.21
CA LYS A 37 -22.20 -6.83 7.20
C LYS A 37 -22.73 -5.42 7.06
N GLY A 38 -21.87 -4.42 7.08
CA GLY A 38 -22.32 -3.03 6.91
C GLY A 38 -21.17 -2.13 6.50
N TYR A 39 -21.46 -1.21 5.64
CA TYR A 39 -20.48 -0.30 5.08
C TYR A 39 -20.06 0.82 6.06
N ALA A 40 -18.98 1.53 5.74
CA ALA A 40 -18.59 2.72 6.50
C ALA A 40 -19.75 3.73 6.52
N GLY A 41 -20.15 4.17 7.73
CA GLY A 41 -21.28 5.08 7.92
C GLY A 41 -22.67 4.45 7.89
N SER A 42 -22.82 3.11 7.81
CA SER A 42 -24.13 2.44 7.85
C SER A 42 -24.74 2.31 9.24
N GLY A 43 -24.02 2.73 10.30
CA GLY A 43 -24.51 2.68 11.67
C GLY A 43 -24.29 1.35 12.40
N LYS A 44 -23.33 0.52 11.98
CA LYS A 44 -22.95 -0.73 12.68
C LYS A 44 -22.78 -0.54 14.18
N THR A 45 -22.04 0.49 14.59
CA THR A 45 -21.77 0.77 15.99
C THR A 45 -23.04 1.16 16.76
N THR A 46 -23.97 1.84 16.10
CA THR A 46 -25.29 2.17 16.69
C THR A 46 -26.10 0.90 16.94
N ILE A 47 -26.11 -0.03 15.97
CA ILE A 47 -26.74 -1.34 16.13
C ILE A 47 -26.10 -2.12 17.28
N LEU A 48 -24.75 -2.13 17.35
CA LEU A 48 -24.03 -2.80 18.46
C LEU A 48 -24.35 -2.23 19.82
N LYS A 49 -24.44 -0.89 19.95
CA LYS A 49 -24.79 -0.24 21.21
C LYS A 49 -26.17 -0.69 21.68
N GLY A 50 -27.19 -0.57 20.82
CA GLY A 50 -28.54 -0.99 21.18
C GLY A 50 -28.69 -2.50 21.41
N LEU A 51 -27.94 -3.34 20.66
CA LEU A 51 -27.87 -4.79 20.90
C LEU A 51 -27.32 -5.08 22.31
N VAL A 52 -26.25 -4.41 22.71
CA VAL A 52 -25.65 -4.56 24.05
C VAL A 52 -26.63 -4.14 25.14
N GLU A 53 -27.32 -3.00 24.95
CA GLU A 53 -28.36 -2.55 25.88
C GLU A 53 -29.51 -3.57 25.98
N TYR A 54 -29.92 -4.14 24.86
CA TYR A 54 -30.95 -5.19 24.84
C TYR A 54 -30.47 -6.45 25.58
N LEU A 55 -29.27 -6.95 25.32
CA LEU A 55 -28.71 -8.14 25.98
C LEU A 55 -28.64 -7.94 27.50
N ASN A 56 -28.20 -6.76 27.95
CA ASN A 56 -28.22 -6.40 29.38
C ASN A 56 -29.64 -6.44 29.96
N SER A 57 -30.64 -5.93 29.21
CA SER A 57 -32.03 -5.87 29.69
C SER A 57 -32.71 -7.22 29.85
N ILE A 58 -32.20 -8.23 29.14
CA ILE A 58 -32.68 -9.62 29.22
C ILE A 58 -31.70 -10.53 30.02
N GLU A 59 -30.74 -9.92 30.74
CA GLU A 59 -29.74 -10.62 31.55
C GLU A 59 -28.98 -11.71 30.78
N LYS A 60 -28.68 -11.44 29.51
CA LYS A 60 -27.95 -12.38 28.64
C LYS A 60 -26.47 -12.12 28.70
N ASP A 61 -25.68 -13.15 29.03
CA ASP A 61 -24.23 -13.08 29.03
C ASP A 61 -23.67 -12.83 27.64
N PHE A 62 -22.77 -11.87 27.52
CA PHE A 62 -22.06 -11.59 26.29
C PHE A 62 -20.60 -11.21 26.53
N ALA A 63 -19.80 -11.20 25.46
CA ALA A 63 -18.43 -10.70 25.45
C ALA A 63 -18.19 -9.89 24.19
N LEU A 64 -17.61 -8.69 24.34
CA LEU A 64 -17.24 -7.82 23.23
C LEU A 64 -15.77 -7.99 22.91
N MET A 65 -15.46 -8.25 21.64
CA MET A 65 -14.12 -8.50 21.16
C MET A 65 -13.84 -7.73 19.86
N ALA A 66 -12.57 -7.43 19.63
CA ALA A 66 -12.10 -6.89 18.35
C ALA A 66 -10.70 -7.42 18.00
N PRO A 67 -10.29 -7.43 16.73
CA PRO A 67 -8.97 -7.90 16.33
C PRO A 67 -7.81 -7.05 16.85
N THR A 68 -8.01 -5.74 16.99
CA THR A 68 -6.97 -4.78 17.40
C THR A 68 -7.32 -4.06 18.70
N GLY A 69 -6.29 -3.58 19.42
CA GLY A 69 -6.49 -2.80 20.65
C GLY A 69 -7.28 -1.51 20.40
N ARG A 70 -7.04 -0.85 19.28
CA ARG A 70 -7.78 0.34 18.88
C ARG A 70 -9.26 0.07 18.65
N ALA A 71 -9.59 -0.98 17.88
CA ALA A 71 -10.99 -1.33 17.64
C ALA A 71 -11.70 -1.73 18.95
N ALA A 72 -11.02 -2.48 19.82
CA ALA A 72 -11.56 -2.82 21.14
C ALA A 72 -11.81 -1.57 22.01
N LYS A 73 -10.90 -0.58 21.95
CA LYS A 73 -11.07 0.69 22.65
C LYS A 73 -12.29 1.47 22.14
N VAL A 74 -12.41 1.64 20.83
CA VAL A 74 -13.56 2.31 20.20
C VAL A 74 -14.88 1.61 20.56
N LEU A 75 -14.87 0.27 20.52
CA LEU A 75 -16.04 -0.54 20.88
C LEU A 75 -16.45 -0.30 22.36
N ARG A 76 -15.47 -0.27 23.28
CA ARG A 76 -15.70 0.04 24.70
C ARG A 76 -16.27 1.45 24.89
N GLU A 77 -15.66 2.46 24.27
CA GLU A 77 -16.11 3.86 24.39
C GLU A 77 -17.54 4.04 23.89
N LYS A 78 -17.90 3.36 22.80
CA LYS A 78 -19.23 3.51 22.18
C LYS A 78 -20.33 2.69 22.85
N THR A 79 -20.00 1.55 23.43
CA THR A 79 -20.97 0.67 24.09
C THR A 79 -21.07 0.91 25.61
N GLY A 80 -20.06 1.57 26.20
CA GLY A 80 -19.95 1.72 27.67
C GLY A 80 -19.68 0.39 28.39
N GLN A 81 -19.30 -0.68 27.67
CA GLN A 81 -19.06 -2.01 28.22
C GLN A 81 -17.60 -2.45 28.02
N GLU A 82 -17.14 -3.36 28.85
CA GLU A 82 -15.79 -3.90 28.68
C GLU A 82 -15.65 -4.60 27.33
N ALA A 83 -14.68 -4.16 26.55
CA ALA A 83 -14.31 -4.78 25.28
C ALA A 83 -12.81 -5.03 25.25
N ASN A 84 -12.40 -6.21 24.80
CA ASN A 84 -11.01 -6.64 24.77
C ASN A 84 -10.59 -7.08 23.37
N THR A 85 -9.27 -7.17 23.13
CA THR A 85 -8.79 -7.81 21.92
C THR A 85 -9.10 -9.30 21.96
N ILE A 86 -9.32 -9.91 20.79
CA ILE A 86 -9.53 -11.37 20.69
C ILE A 86 -8.40 -12.09 21.41
N HIS A 87 -7.13 -11.73 21.13
CA HIS A 87 -5.97 -12.34 21.77
C HIS A 87 -6.05 -12.27 23.30
N LYS A 88 -6.36 -11.09 23.88
CA LYS A 88 -6.49 -10.95 25.34
C LYS A 88 -7.62 -11.81 25.91
N SER A 89 -8.69 -12.00 25.15
CA SER A 89 -9.86 -12.75 25.59
C SER A 89 -9.64 -14.24 25.58
N ILE A 90 -8.99 -14.79 24.51
CA ILE A 90 -8.99 -16.22 24.27
C ILE A 90 -7.70 -16.94 24.69
N TYR A 91 -6.56 -16.24 24.88
CA TYR A 91 -5.30 -16.88 25.26
C TYR A 91 -4.94 -16.64 26.71
N SER A 92 -4.33 -17.68 27.33
CA SER A 92 -3.83 -17.62 28.71
C SER A 92 -2.37 -17.22 28.70
N TYR A 93 -2.05 -16.10 29.35
CA TYR A 93 -0.67 -15.62 29.46
C TYR A 93 0.10 -16.30 30.64
N ASP A 94 -0.62 -17.00 31.50
CA ASP A 94 -0.05 -17.72 32.64
C ASP A 94 0.40 -19.16 32.27
N ASN A 95 -0.05 -19.67 31.12
CA ASN A 95 0.22 -21.03 30.65
C ASN A 95 0.97 -21.02 29.33
N MET A 96 2.27 -20.81 29.42
CA MET A 96 3.16 -20.84 28.26
C MET A 96 3.84 -22.21 28.12
N VAL A 97 3.85 -22.74 26.90
CA VAL A 97 4.53 -24.01 26.57
C VAL A 97 5.65 -23.74 25.60
N GLU A 98 6.83 -24.25 25.90
CA GLU A 98 7.97 -24.24 24.98
C GLU A 98 7.86 -25.41 24.02
N ILE A 99 8.00 -25.15 22.72
CA ILE A 99 8.01 -26.15 21.67
C ILE A 99 9.28 -25.97 20.84
N GLU A 100 10.02 -27.06 20.64
CA GLU A 100 11.17 -27.11 19.74
C GLU A 100 10.69 -27.42 18.32
N GLU A 101 11.05 -26.55 17.37
CA GLU A 101 10.86 -26.80 15.94
C GLU A 101 12.22 -26.69 15.23
N GLY A 102 12.86 -27.82 14.97
CA GLY A 102 14.23 -27.88 14.44
C GLY A 102 15.24 -27.29 15.41
N ASP A 103 16.05 -26.33 14.95
CA ASP A 103 17.06 -25.63 15.77
C ASP A 103 16.51 -24.37 16.47
N SER A 104 15.19 -24.15 16.45
CA SER A 104 14.53 -22.97 17.00
C SER A 104 13.55 -23.32 18.11
N PHE A 105 13.44 -22.43 19.11
CA PHE A 105 12.50 -22.57 20.21
C PHE A 105 11.40 -21.51 20.05
N PHE A 106 10.15 -21.93 20.31
CA PHE A 106 9.00 -21.05 20.31
C PHE A 106 8.20 -21.24 21.60
N TYR A 107 7.64 -20.14 22.09
CA TYR A 107 6.76 -20.14 23.24
C TYR A 107 5.32 -19.96 22.78
N TYR A 108 4.46 -20.95 23.13
CA TYR A 108 3.05 -20.93 22.77
C TYR A 108 2.17 -20.59 23.97
N TYR A 109 1.37 -19.57 23.85
CA TYR A 109 0.29 -19.29 24.76
C TYR A 109 -0.92 -20.15 24.42
N LYS A 110 -1.39 -20.94 25.40
CA LYS A 110 -2.54 -21.83 25.21
C LYS A 110 -3.85 -21.05 25.14
N ILE A 111 -4.83 -21.62 24.44
CA ILE A 111 -6.20 -21.14 24.52
C ILE A 111 -6.68 -21.33 25.96
N ARG A 112 -7.35 -20.29 26.52
CA ARG A 112 -7.95 -20.37 27.84
C ARG A 112 -9.04 -21.44 27.88
N ASN A 113 -9.10 -22.13 28.98
CA ASN A 113 -10.24 -23.01 29.24
C ASN A 113 -11.48 -22.12 29.56
N ASN A 114 -12.44 -22.08 28.65
CA ASN A 114 -13.66 -21.32 28.82
C ASN A 114 -14.77 -22.22 29.41
N ILE A 115 -14.93 -22.19 30.72
CA ILE A 115 -15.88 -23.06 31.44
C ILE A 115 -17.29 -22.46 31.38
N ASP A 116 -17.41 -21.13 31.53
CA ASP A 116 -18.69 -20.41 31.64
C ASP A 116 -19.14 -19.87 30.26
N VAL A 117 -19.27 -20.77 29.29
CA VAL A 117 -19.57 -20.40 27.91
C VAL A 117 -21.00 -20.72 27.50
N ALA A 118 -21.74 -21.48 28.35
CA ALA A 118 -23.07 -21.95 28.01
C ALA A 118 -24.07 -20.80 27.76
N GLY A 119 -24.59 -20.74 26.54
CA GLY A 119 -25.55 -19.72 26.13
C GLY A 119 -24.99 -18.32 25.95
N LYS A 120 -23.66 -18.10 26.06
CA LYS A 120 -23.01 -16.80 25.95
C LYS A 120 -22.98 -16.32 24.49
N ILE A 121 -23.11 -15.01 24.30
CA ILE A 121 -23.04 -14.38 22.98
C ILE A 121 -21.70 -13.68 22.85
N PHE A 122 -20.93 -14.06 21.80
CA PHE A 122 -19.67 -13.44 21.48
C PHE A 122 -19.85 -12.47 20.33
N ILE A 123 -19.58 -11.20 20.55
CA ILE A 123 -19.68 -10.14 19.53
C ILE A 123 -18.27 -9.73 19.15
N VAL A 124 -17.96 -9.87 17.85
CA VAL A 124 -16.65 -9.57 17.29
C VAL A 124 -16.81 -8.44 16.28
N ASP A 125 -16.42 -7.23 16.68
CA ASP A 125 -16.39 -6.08 15.78
C ASP A 125 -15.12 -6.06 14.93
N GLU A 126 -15.14 -5.36 13.79
CA GLU A 126 -14.08 -5.35 12.78
C GLU A 126 -13.64 -6.77 12.35
N ALA A 127 -14.60 -7.70 12.28
CA ALA A 127 -14.34 -9.09 11.93
C ALA A 127 -13.76 -9.28 10.51
N SER A 128 -13.82 -8.25 9.66
CA SER A 128 -13.13 -8.21 8.36
C SER A 128 -11.61 -8.39 8.47
N MET A 129 -11.02 -8.07 9.62
CA MET A 129 -9.59 -8.23 9.91
C MET A 129 -9.22 -9.59 10.51
N LEU A 130 -10.17 -10.49 10.69
CA LEU A 130 -9.94 -11.77 11.34
C LEU A 130 -9.39 -12.79 10.34
N SER A 131 -8.12 -13.16 10.54
CA SER A 131 -7.41 -14.11 9.69
C SER A 131 -7.55 -15.55 10.19
N ASP A 132 -7.53 -16.48 9.26
CA ASP A 132 -7.31 -17.90 9.53
C ASP A 132 -6.07 -18.45 8.81
N ALA A 133 -5.24 -17.57 8.26
CA ALA A 133 -3.91 -17.92 7.79
C ALA A 133 -2.97 -18.17 8.97
N LYS A 134 -2.03 -19.10 8.82
CA LYS A 134 -1.05 -19.42 9.85
C LYS A 134 -0.12 -18.23 10.12
N SER A 135 -0.08 -17.78 11.36
CA SER A 135 0.87 -16.77 11.82
C SER A 135 2.18 -17.42 12.24
N GLU A 136 3.27 -17.20 11.49
CA GLU A 136 4.55 -17.87 11.71
C GLU A 136 5.68 -16.98 12.26
N SER A 137 5.45 -15.68 12.40
CA SER A 137 6.54 -14.71 12.46
C SER A 137 7.00 -14.31 13.85
N GLU A 138 6.40 -14.79 14.93
CA GLU A 138 6.70 -14.31 16.27
C GLU A 138 7.34 -15.39 17.15
N PHE A 139 8.27 -14.96 18.02
CA PHE A 139 8.88 -15.79 19.03
C PHE A 139 7.84 -16.33 20.03
N PHE A 140 6.85 -15.51 20.36
CA PHE A 140 5.65 -15.90 21.09
C PHE A 140 4.52 -16.17 20.11
N ARG A 141 4.06 -17.41 20.09
CA ARG A 141 2.96 -17.88 19.25
C ARG A 141 1.72 -18.14 20.09
N PHE A 142 0.57 -18.17 19.45
CA PHE A 142 -0.71 -18.29 20.13
C PHE A 142 -1.50 -19.48 19.59
N GLY A 143 -1.98 -20.32 20.49
CA GLY A 143 -2.87 -21.45 20.18
C GLY A 143 -2.39 -22.30 19.02
N SER A 144 -3.24 -22.45 18.01
CA SER A 144 -2.92 -23.16 16.75
C SER A 144 -2.19 -22.29 15.73
N SER A 145 -1.93 -21.02 16.01
CA SER A 145 -1.50 -19.99 15.08
C SER A 145 -2.55 -19.59 14.02
N HIS A 146 -3.79 -20.04 14.15
CA HIS A 146 -4.94 -19.73 13.31
C HIS A 146 -6.00 -19.03 14.16
N LEU A 147 -6.04 -17.68 14.10
CA LEU A 147 -6.81 -16.89 15.06
C LEU A 147 -8.33 -17.16 14.98
N LEU A 148 -8.90 -17.28 13.78
CA LEU A 148 -10.32 -17.62 13.64
C LEU A 148 -10.62 -19.03 14.17
N THR A 149 -9.78 -19.99 13.86
CA THR A 149 -9.89 -21.37 14.37
C THR A 149 -9.86 -21.40 15.90
N ASP A 150 -8.93 -20.67 16.51
CA ASP A 150 -8.79 -20.59 17.96
C ASP A 150 -9.97 -19.89 18.63
N LEU A 151 -10.51 -18.84 17.98
CA LEU A 151 -11.72 -18.16 18.45
C LEU A 151 -12.93 -19.10 18.44
N ILE A 152 -13.14 -19.86 17.37
CA ILE A 152 -14.22 -20.86 17.27
C ILE A 152 -14.06 -21.93 18.37
N ALA A 153 -12.84 -22.42 18.58
CA ALA A 153 -12.55 -23.38 19.63
C ALA A 153 -12.83 -22.80 21.03
N TYR A 154 -12.40 -21.56 21.31
CA TYR A 154 -12.62 -20.90 22.59
C TYR A 154 -14.10 -20.67 22.90
N THR A 155 -14.87 -20.24 21.91
CA THR A 155 -16.31 -19.98 22.07
C THR A 155 -17.16 -21.23 22.20
N ARG A 156 -16.58 -22.39 21.82
CA ARG A 156 -17.24 -23.71 21.79
C ARG A 156 -18.56 -23.68 21.02
N VAL A 157 -18.72 -22.76 20.10
CA VAL A 157 -19.96 -22.55 19.32
C VAL A 157 -20.33 -23.77 18.46
N ALA A 158 -19.37 -24.59 18.09
CA ALA A 158 -19.59 -25.83 17.36
C ALA A 158 -20.15 -26.98 18.22
N HIS A 159 -20.24 -26.80 19.55
CA HIS A 159 -20.76 -27.82 20.47
C HIS A 159 -22.25 -27.60 20.73
N GLU A 160 -23.10 -28.47 20.22
CA GLU A 160 -24.56 -28.36 20.31
C GLU A 160 -25.10 -28.13 21.75
N ASN A 161 -24.47 -28.77 22.74
CA ASN A 161 -24.90 -28.67 24.14
C ASN A 161 -24.56 -27.32 24.81
N VAL A 162 -23.70 -26.50 24.18
CA VAL A 162 -23.23 -25.22 24.77
C VAL A 162 -24.15 -24.07 24.45
N LYS A 163 -24.81 -24.08 23.28
CA LYS A 163 -25.74 -23.04 22.81
C LYS A 163 -25.14 -21.62 22.81
N SER A 164 -23.82 -21.50 22.74
CA SER A 164 -23.17 -20.20 22.53
C SER A 164 -23.37 -19.74 21.10
N LYS A 165 -23.27 -18.43 20.87
CA LYS A 165 -23.46 -17.81 19.54
C LYS A 165 -22.34 -16.82 19.28
N ILE A 166 -22.00 -16.63 18.00
CA ILE A 166 -21.06 -15.61 17.56
C ILE A 166 -21.76 -14.63 16.61
N ILE A 167 -21.55 -13.33 16.82
CA ILE A 167 -21.97 -12.26 15.94
C ILE A 167 -20.71 -11.60 15.38
N PHE A 168 -20.42 -11.83 14.10
CA PHE A 168 -19.36 -11.14 13.37
C PHE A 168 -19.92 -9.83 12.79
N VAL A 169 -19.26 -8.71 13.10
CA VAL A 169 -19.64 -7.38 12.62
C VAL A 169 -18.46 -6.78 11.86
N GLY A 170 -18.71 -6.17 10.71
CA GLY A 170 -17.65 -5.52 9.95
C GLY A 170 -18.06 -5.13 8.54
N ASP A 171 -17.08 -4.70 7.77
CA ASP A 171 -17.27 -4.20 6.42
C ASP A 171 -16.55 -5.11 5.41
N PRO A 172 -17.26 -5.85 4.57
CA PRO A 172 -16.65 -6.81 3.63
C PRO A 172 -15.89 -6.14 2.49
N CYS A 173 -16.05 -4.82 2.30
CA CYS A 173 -15.34 -4.06 1.27
C CYS A 173 -13.98 -3.51 1.75
N GLN A 174 -13.70 -3.55 3.05
CA GLN A 174 -12.40 -3.17 3.58
C GLN A 174 -11.32 -4.18 3.20
N LEU A 175 -10.06 -3.81 3.47
CA LEU A 175 -8.92 -4.71 3.29
C LEU A 175 -9.10 -5.98 4.11
N PRO A 176 -8.89 -7.16 3.51
CA PRO A 176 -8.83 -8.41 4.26
C PRO A 176 -7.55 -8.44 5.12
N PRO A 177 -7.40 -9.42 6.00
CA PRO A 177 -6.17 -9.64 6.74
C PRO A 177 -4.96 -9.82 5.81
N ILE A 178 -3.77 -9.45 6.29
CA ILE A 178 -2.54 -9.65 5.53
C ILE A 178 -2.33 -11.15 5.27
N GLY A 179 -2.12 -11.51 4.00
CA GLY A 179 -1.96 -12.91 3.57
C GLY A 179 -3.26 -13.63 3.20
N ASP A 180 -4.41 -13.02 3.46
CA ASP A 180 -5.72 -13.54 3.04
C ASP A 180 -6.27 -12.76 1.85
N ASN A 181 -6.92 -13.47 0.90
CA ASN A 181 -7.58 -12.84 -0.24
C ASN A 181 -9.00 -12.33 0.09
N SER A 182 -9.54 -12.71 1.24
CA SER A 182 -10.91 -12.42 1.67
C SER A 182 -11.04 -12.58 3.19
N SER A 183 -12.07 -11.96 3.77
CA SER A 183 -12.37 -12.14 5.19
C SER A 183 -13.12 -13.43 5.44
N LYS A 184 -12.43 -14.44 5.98
CA LYS A 184 -12.99 -15.78 6.25
C LYS A 184 -14.16 -15.77 7.24
N ALA A 185 -14.20 -14.82 8.15
CA ALA A 185 -15.30 -14.65 9.10
C ALA A 185 -16.63 -14.28 8.42
N PHE A 186 -16.60 -13.76 7.18
CA PHE A 186 -17.79 -13.39 6.39
C PHE A 186 -18.10 -14.36 5.25
N GLU A 187 -17.49 -15.53 5.22
CA GLU A 187 -17.73 -16.56 4.22
C GLU A 187 -18.54 -17.72 4.81
N ALA A 188 -19.86 -17.70 4.60
CA ALA A 188 -20.77 -18.74 5.11
C ALA A 188 -20.35 -20.17 4.69
N ILE A 189 -19.89 -20.33 3.44
CA ILE A 189 -19.43 -21.61 2.91
C ILE A 189 -18.18 -22.09 3.70
N TYR A 190 -17.21 -21.19 3.94
CA TYR A 190 -16.01 -21.52 4.70
C TYR A 190 -16.32 -21.95 6.15
N LEU A 191 -17.21 -21.20 6.83
CA LEU A 191 -17.64 -21.53 8.19
C LEU A 191 -18.35 -22.89 8.25
N LYS A 192 -19.18 -23.19 7.25
CA LYS A 192 -19.87 -24.47 7.16
C LYS A 192 -18.94 -25.65 6.85
N GLU A 193 -18.03 -25.48 5.88
CA GLU A 193 -17.15 -26.58 5.44
C GLU A 193 -16.05 -26.89 6.46
N LYS A 194 -15.46 -25.86 7.08
CA LYS A 194 -14.35 -26.06 8.02
C LYS A 194 -14.81 -26.32 9.45
N PHE A 195 -15.86 -25.65 9.92
CA PHE A 195 -16.26 -25.67 11.32
C PHE A 195 -17.65 -26.30 11.55
N TYR A 196 -18.36 -26.67 10.46
CA TYR A 196 -19.73 -27.23 10.51
C TYR A 196 -20.76 -26.28 11.13
N LEU A 197 -20.55 -24.96 11.00
CA LEU A 197 -21.41 -23.96 11.58
C LEU A 197 -22.48 -23.51 10.59
N SER A 198 -23.72 -23.39 11.08
CA SER A 198 -24.79 -22.69 10.36
C SER A 198 -24.70 -21.19 10.63
N SER A 199 -25.00 -20.41 9.61
CA SER A 199 -24.88 -18.96 9.69
C SER A 199 -26.03 -18.25 8.99
N GLU A 200 -26.48 -17.15 9.60
CA GLU A 200 -27.36 -16.16 9.00
C GLU A 200 -26.61 -14.87 8.74
N GLU A 201 -27.04 -14.10 7.74
CA GLU A 201 -26.39 -12.86 7.40
C GLU A 201 -27.36 -11.74 7.05
N THR A 202 -26.91 -10.53 7.27
CA THR A 202 -27.60 -9.32 6.81
C THR A 202 -26.57 -8.27 6.36
N GLU A 203 -26.96 -7.43 5.41
CA GLU A 203 -26.09 -6.40 4.86
C GLU A 203 -26.77 -5.03 4.90
N MET A 204 -26.20 -4.10 5.70
CA MET A 204 -26.67 -2.72 5.76
C MET A 204 -25.98 -1.90 4.67
N LYS A 205 -26.72 -1.59 3.61
CA LYS A 205 -26.23 -0.90 2.40
C LYS A 205 -26.34 0.62 2.48
N GLU A 206 -27.29 1.10 3.27
CA GLU A 206 -27.59 2.52 3.39
C GLU A 206 -26.57 3.24 4.27
N VAL A 207 -26.09 4.39 3.84
CA VAL A 207 -25.16 5.24 4.59
C VAL A 207 -25.95 6.36 5.26
N ILE A 208 -25.93 6.43 6.60
CA ILE A 208 -26.78 7.31 7.41
C ILE A 208 -26.00 8.51 7.95
N ARG A 209 -24.77 8.76 7.51
CA ARG A 209 -23.99 9.88 8.03
C ARG A 209 -24.73 11.20 7.84
N GLN A 210 -25.11 11.85 8.96
CA GLN A 210 -25.78 13.14 8.98
C GLN A 210 -24.87 14.23 8.38
N GLY A 211 -25.42 15.04 7.48
CA GLY A 211 -24.79 16.28 7.04
C GLY A 211 -24.42 16.37 5.58
N GLY A 212 -25.41 16.45 4.70
CA GLY A 212 -25.25 16.91 3.32
C GLY A 212 -24.56 15.93 2.38
N GLU A 213 -24.45 16.26 1.12
CA GLU A 213 -23.74 15.50 0.10
C GLU A 213 -22.23 15.49 0.39
N SER A 214 -21.73 14.42 1.01
CA SER A 214 -20.30 14.20 1.20
C SER A 214 -19.70 13.57 -0.05
N GLY A 215 -18.71 14.23 -0.61
CA GLY A 215 -17.92 13.72 -1.73
C GLY A 215 -17.14 12.45 -1.35
N ILE A 216 -16.65 12.37 -0.10
CA ILE A 216 -15.95 11.19 0.43
C ILE A 216 -16.88 9.98 0.41
N LEU A 217 -18.12 10.12 0.89
CA LEU A 217 -19.09 9.02 0.90
C LEU A 217 -19.54 8.64 -0.52
N SER A 218 -19.69 9.62 -1.41
CA SER A 218 -19.97 9.38 -2.82
C SER A 218 -18.84 8.60 -3.50
N ALA A 219 -17.59 8.99 -3.28
CA ALA A 219 -16.42 8.26 -3.79
C ALA A 219 -16.36 6.83 -3.22
N ALA A 220 -16.56 6.67 -1.92
CA ALA A 220 -16.62 5.36 -1.27
C ALA A 220 -17.72 4.47 -1.86
N ALA A 221 -18.91 5.05 -2.15
CA ALA A 221 -20.01 4.31 -2.76
C ALA A 221 -19.70 3.83 -4.18
N LYS A 222 -18.99 4.65 -4.99
CA LYS A 222 -18.54 4.25 -6.33
C LYS A 222 -17.54 3.09 -6.27
N ILE A 223 -16.53 3.20 -5.39
CA ILE A 223 -15.54 2.14 -5.20
C ILE A 223 -16.22 0.84 -4.73
N ARG A 224 -17.12 0.92 -3.77
CA ARG A 224 -17.91 -0.21 -3.29
C ARG A 224 -18.72 -0.88 -4.40
N LYS A 225 -19.37 -0.09 -5.26
CA LYS A 225 -20.09 -0.61 -6.43
C LYS A 225 -19.17 -1.42 -7.33
N SER A 226 -17.94 -0.95 -7.55
CA SER A 226 -16.92 -1.67 -8.32
C SER A 226 -16.50 -2.97 -7.65
N ILE A 227 -16.32 -2.97 -6.32
CA ILE A 227 -15.97 -4.18 -5.55
C ILE A 227 -17.11 -5.21 -5.64
N SER A 228 -18.36 -4.80 -5.44
CA SER A 228 -19.53 -5.68 -5.48
C SER A 228 -19.79 -6.25 -6.89
N ALA A 229 -19.62 -5.42 -7.91
CA ALA A 229 -19.75 -5.83 -9.31
C ALA A 229 -18.54 -6.61 -9.84
N ARG A 230 -17.44 -6.67 -9.08
CA ARG A 230 -16.13 -7.21 -9.51
C ARG A 230 -15.65 -6.60 -10.83
N PHE A 231 -15.91 -5.31 -10.99
CA PHE A 231 -15.55 -4.54 -12.17
C PHE A 231 -14.70 -3.33 -11.77
N PHE A 232 -13.39 -3.38 -12.07
CA PHE A 232 -12.37 -2.50 -11.51
C PHE A 232 -11.74 -1.59 -12.57
N ASN A 233 -12.55 -0.93 -13.39
CA ASN A 233 -12.10 -0.15 -14.54
C ASN A 233 -12.43 1.33 -14.46
N ASP A 234 -12.96 1.81 -13.36
CA ASP A 234 -13.30 3.21 -13.19
C ASP A 234 -12.88 3.66 -11.79
N PHE A 235 -11.98 4.61 -11.74
CA PHE A 235 -11.54 5.23 -10.50
C PHE A 235 -11.27 6.71 -10.72
N ASN A 236 -11.86 7.53 -9.88
CA ASN A 236 -11.69 8.97 -9.92
C ASN A 236 -11.88 9.55 -8.50
N LEU A 237 -10.91 10.33 -8.05
CA LEU A 237 -10.92 10.98 -6.75
C LEU A 237 -10.46 12.44 -6.90
N HIS A 238 -11.17 13.22 -7.73
CA HIS A 238 -10.87 14.63 -7.92
C HIS A 238 -11.38 15.48 -6.76
N SER A 239 -10.68 16.61 -6.55
CA SER A 239 -11.10 17.64 -5.62
C SER A 239 -12.51 18.12 -5.97
N ASN A 240 -13.35 18.22 -4.96
CA ASN A 240 -14.70 18.80 -5.07
C ASN A 240 -14.81 20.17 -4.39
N GLY A 241 -13.68 20.69 -3.87
CA GLY A 241 -13.62 21.97 -3.17
C GLY A 241 -14.37 22.03 -1.83
N LYS A 242 -14.88 20.89 -1.34
CA LYS A 242 -15.69 20.82 -0.11
C LYS A 242 -15.05 19.92 0.96
N ASP A 243 -14.89 18.65 0.66
CA ASP A 243 -14.39 17.62 1.59
C ASP A 243 -13.32 16.71 0.97
N ILE A 244 -13.06 16.84 -0.35
CA ILE A 244 -11.95 16.19 -1.04
C ILE A 244 -11.06 17.26 -1.67
N PHE A 245 -9.77 17.21 -1.37
CA PHE A 245 -8.76 18.12 -1.91
C PHE A 245 -7.59 17.32 -2.48
N ASN A 246 -7.01 17.82 -3.57
CA ASN A 246 -5.82 17.25 -4.18
C ASN A 246 -4.66 18.26 -4.05
N PRO A 247 -3.96 18.28 -2.91
CA PRO A 247 -2.82 19.17 -2.75
C PRO A 247 -1.73 18.85 -3.76
N SER A 248 -0.99 19.88 -4.18
CA SER A 248 0.22 19.64 -4.94
C SER A 248 1.27 18.98 -4.04
N TYR A 249 2.24 18.40 -4.68
CA TYR A 249 3.35 17.78 -3.99
C TYR A 249 4.11 18.75 -3.07
N GLU A 250 4.41 19.95 -3.57
CA GLU A 250 5.12 20.98 -2.79
C GLU A 250 4.31 21.42 -1.57
N SER A 251 2.99 21.48 -1.68
CA SER A 251 2.10 21.94 -0.61
C SER A 251 1.63 20.83 0.34
N PHE A 252 1.89 19.56 0.02
CA PHE A 252 1.31 18.43 0.76
C PHE A 252 1.65 18.44 2.26
N LEU A 253 2.94 18.56 2.58
CA LEU A 253 3.38 18.56 3.97
C LEU A 253 3.04 19.88 4.68
N ASP A 254 2.96 21.01 3.97
CA ASP A 254 2.52 22.28 4.54
C ASP A 254 1.02 22.21 4.86
N THR A 255 0.21 21.71 3.92
CA THR A 255 -1.23 21.44 4.14
C THR A 255 -1.44 20.50 5.31
N TRP A 256 -0.59 19.43 5.42
CA TRP A 256 -0.65 18.52 6.57
C TRP A 256 -0.32 19.25 7.87
N GLN A 257 0.68 20.10 7.88
CA GLN A 257 1.08 20.84 9.09
C GLN A 257 -0.04 21.77 9.58
N GLU A 258 -0.72 22.45 8.68
CA GLU A 258 -1.81 23.40 8.95
C GLU A 258 -3.13 22.73 9.31
N ALA A 259 -3.39 21.54 8.81
CA ALA A 259 -4.64 20.83 9.05
C ALA A 259 -4.87 20.58 10.55
N ALA A 260 -6.12 20.71 10.98
CA ALA A 260 -6.53 20.46 12.36
C ALA A 260 -6.34 19.00 12.76
N ILE A 261 -6.18 18.75 14.05
CA ILE A 261 -6.17 17.41 14.65
C ILE A 261 -7.61 16.97 14.98
N PRO A 262 -7.94 15.68 14.98
CA PRO A 262 -7.06 14.54 14.65
C PRO A 262 -6.79 14.40 13.14
N LYS A 263 -5.55 14.13 12.80
CA LYS A 263 -5.11 13.93 11.41
C LYS A 263 -4.11 12.78 11.28
N ILE A 264 -4.06 12.18 10.09
CA ILE A 264 -3.18 11.04 9.79
C ILE A 264 -2.80 11.03 8.31
N ILE A 265 -1.60 10.54 7.99
CA ILE A 265 -1.22 10.18 6.63
C ILE A 265 -1.34 8.67 6.47
N ILE A 266 -1.95 8.22 5.39
CA ILE A 266 -2.12 6.80 5.04
C ILE A 266 -1.40 6.51 3.73
N ALA A 267 -0.50 5.53 3.77
CA ALA A 267 0.20 5.01 2.60
C ALA A 267 0.08 3.48 2.52
N SER A 268 0.56 2.87 1.45
CA SER A 268 0.59 1.41 1.30
C SER A 268 1.85 0.79 1.89
N LYS A 269 3.01 1.43 1.65
CA LYS A 269 4.33 0.89 1.97
C LYS A 269 4.87 1.41 3.30
N ASN A 270 5.49 0.52 4.09
CA ASN A 270 6.12 0.90 5.35
C ASN A 270 7.28 1.89 5.14
N LYS A 271 8.05 1.72 4.07
CA LYS A 271 9.15 2.62 3.72
C LYS A 271 8.65 4.04 3.48
N THR A 272 7.55 4.20 2.74
CA THR A 272 6.88 5.49 2.53
C THR A 272 6.46 6.11 3.86
N CYS A 273 5.80 5.32 4.72
CA CYS A 273 5.40 5.80 6.05
C CYS A 273 6.60 6.25 6.87
N LEU A 274 7.68 5.48 6.91
CA LEU A 274 8.89 5.85 7.66
C LEU A 274 9.47 7.17 7.15
N ASN A 275 9.63 7.31 5.84
CA ASN A 275 10.21 8.51 5.24
C ASN A 275 9.36 9.76 5.52
N LEU A 276 8.04 9.66 5.39
CA LEU A 276 7.11 10.74 5.74
C LEU A 276 7.18 11.10 7.23
N ASN A 277 7.24 10.10 8.10
CA ASN A 277 7.40 10.32 9.53
C ASN A 277 8.68 11.09 9.83
N LEU A 278 9.79 10.76 9.17
CA LEU A 278 11.07 11.46 9.35
C LEU A 278 11.01 12.90 8.81
N GLN A 279 10.41 13.14 7.65
CA GLN A 279 10.23 14.49 7.10
C GLN A 279 9.33 15.37 7.98
N ILE A 280 8.25 14.82 8.53
CA ILE A 280 7.38 15.53 9.48
C ILE A 280 8.16 15.88 10.75
N ARG A 281 8.98 14.94 11.25
CA ARG A 281 9.83 15.19 12.42
C ARG A 281 10.91 16.26 12.14
N GLU A 282 11.51 16.24 10.96
CA GLU A 282 12.45 17.28 10.55
C GLU A 282 11.82 18.66 10.58
N ARG A 283 10.62 18.82 9.99
CA ARG A 283 9.87 20.08 10.03
C ARG A 283 9.50 20.51 11.47
N ARG A 284 9.22 19.51 12.33
CA ARG A 284 8.77 19.74 13.69
C ARG A 284 9.92 20.04 14.67
N PHE A 285 11.07 19.40 14.49
CA PHE A 285 12.20 19.42 15.43
C PHE A 285 13.50 19.94 14.81
N GLY A 286 13.51 20.28 13.53
CA GLY A 286 14.66 20.84 12.81
C GLY A 286 15.71 19.80 12.36
N ASN A 287 15.52 18.50 12.68
CA ASN A 287 16.43 17.43 12.24
C ASN A 287 15.70 16.08 12.22
N ALA A 288 15.71 15.39 11.07
CA ALA A 288 15.07 14.08 10.88
C ALA A 288 15.70 12.97 11.72
N ASN A 289 17.03 13.02 11.93
CA ASN A 289 17.81 11.98 12.56
C ASN A 289 17.85 12.06 14.11
N LEU A 290 17.08 12.97 14.70
CA LEU A 290 17.00 13.03 16.14
C LEU A 290 16.35 11.74 16.68
N PRO A 291 16.86 11.22 17.83
CA PRO A 291 16.17 10.13 18.53
C PRO A 291 14.73 10.53 18.86
N VAL A 292 13.91 9.56 19.26
CA VAL A 292 12.55 9.83 19.70
C VAL A 292 12.54 10.91 20.79
N ARG A 293 11.57 11.81 20.72
CA ARG A 293 11.47 12.97 21.62
C ARG A 293 10.11 13.10 22.27
N LYS A 294 10.06 13.86 23.35
CA LYS A 294 8.82 14.30 23.96
C LYS A 294 7.88 14.90 22.91
N SER A 295 6.61 14.55 22.98
CA SER A 295 5.54 14.92 22.05
C SER A 295 5.60 14.25 20.68
N ASP A 296 6.52 13.30 20.43
CA ASP A 296 6.41 12.43 19.25
C ASP A 296 5.13 11.59 19.35
N ILE A 297 4.44 11.46 18.23
CA ILE A 297 3.33 10.53 18.10
C ILE A 297 3.90 9.19 17.63
N VAL A 298 3.53 8.12 18.31
CA VAL A 298 3.98 6.77 18.02
C VAL A 298 2.81 5.80 17.90
N ILE A 299 3.01 4.75 17.14
CA ILE A 299 2.07 3.62 17.01
C ILE A 299 2.76 2.34 17.48
N MET A 300 2.08 1.56 18.27
CA MET A 300 2.59 0.29 18.76
C MET A 300 2.72 -0.73 17.64
N GLY A 301 3.88 -1.36 17.53
CA GLY A 301 4.19 -2.37 16.50
C GLY A 301 4.06 -3.80 16.99
N GLY A 302 3.80 -4.01 18.27
CA GLY A 302 3.61 -5.32 18.88
C GLY A 302 2.79 -5.23 20.15
N ASN A 303 2.29 -6.38 20.61
CA ASN A 303 1.60 -6.48 21.89
C ASN A 303 2.58 -6.58 23.05
N ASN A 304 2.33 -5.85 24.13
CA ASN A 304 2.97 -6.05 25.41
C ASN A 304 1.87 -6.19 26.48
N TYR A 305 1.44 -7.42 26.65
CA TYR A 305 0.29 -7.74 27.50
C TYR A 305 0.51 -7.37 28.97
N ARG A 306 1.74 -7.47 29.47
CA ARG A 306 2.11 -7.11 30.83
C ARG A 306 1.90 -5.62 31.10
N LYS A 307 2.24 -4.79 30.11
CA LYS A 307 2.04 -3.33 30.19
C LYS A 307 0.65 -2.91 29.69
N GLY A 308 -0.15 -3.87 29.21
CA GLY A 308 -1.46 -3.63 28.60
C GLY A 308 -1.38 -2.78 27.34
N ILE A 309 -0.31 -2.93 26.55
CA ILE A 309 -0.10 -2.27 25.26
C ILE A 309 -0.51 -3.23 24.15
N PHE A 310 -1.26 -2.74 23.18
CA PHE A 310 -1.72 -3.56 22.06
C PHE A 310 -1.24 -3.00 20.72
N ASN A 311 -0.97 -3.91 19.79
CA ASN A 311 -0.56 -3.56 18.44
C ASN A 311 -1.59 -2.64 17.76
N GLY A 312 -1.12 -1.59 17.11
CA GLY A 312 -1.95 -0.57 16.45
C GLY A 312 -2.47 0.54 17.36
N GLU A 313 -2.21 0.51 18.67
CA GLU A 313 -2.54 1.63 19.56
C GLU A 313 -1.61 2.81 19.33
N PHE A 314 -2.18 4.02 19.38
CA PHE A 314 -1.42 5.26 19.31
C PHE A 314 -1.11 5.79 20.72
N ALA A 315 0.10 6.31 20.85
CA ALA A 315 0.52 6.98 22.07
C ALA A 315 1.33 8.24 21.75
N VAL A 316 1.48 9.10 22.75
CA VAL A 316 2.37 10.26 22.70
C VAL A 316 3.51 10.04 23.68
N ILE A 317 4.73 10.35 23.27
CA ILE A 317 5.88 10.33 24.15
C ILE A 317 5.74 11.48 25.15
N ASN A 318 5.59 11.15 26.43
CA ASN A 318 5.55 12.13 27.53
C ASN A 318 6.94 12.47 28.02
N ASP A 319 7.78 11.44 28.13
CA ASP A 319 9.16 11.59 28.55
C ASP A 319 10.04 10.52 27.91
N VAL A 320 11.32 10.82 27.71
CA VAL A 320 12.30 9.92 27.09
C VAL A 320 13.68 10.21 27.67
N SER A 321 14.39 9.15 28.05
CA SER A 321 15.75 9.26 28.55
C SER A 321 16.76 9.60 27.43
N ASP A 322 17.71 10.48 27.72
CA ASP A 322 18.85 10.72 26.83
C ASP A 322 19.83 9.54 26.83
N ALA A 323 19.88 8.75 27.92
CA ALA A 323 20.73 7.59 28.04
C ALA A 323 20.22 6.43 27.20
N VAL A 324 21.12 5.84 26.40
CA VAL A 324 20.87 4.65 25.59
C VAL A 324 21.64 3.48 26.16
N THR A 325 20.95 2.37 26.38
CA THR A 325 21.60 1.10 26.71
C THR A 325 21.87 0.35 25.41
N GLN A 326 23.15 0.15 25.07
CA GLN A 326 23.54 -0.62 23.87
C GLN A 326 24.27 -1.88 24.27
N ARG A 327 23.98 -2.98 23.56
CA ARG A 327 24.71 -4.25 23.70
C ARG A 327 24.90 -4.87 22.33
N THR A 328 26.15 -5.25 22.02
CA THR A 328 26.49 -5.96 20.79
C THR A 328 26.57 -7.45 21.09
N ILE A 329 25.71 -8.21 20.46
CA ILE A 329 25.52 -9.63 20.70
C ILE A 329 26.16 -10.42 19.56
N ALA A 330 27.11 -11.27 19.88
CA ALA A 330 27.71 -12.20 18.93
C ALA A 330 26.77 -13.36 18.69
N LEU A 331 26.45 -13.62 17.43
CA LEU A 331 25.64 -14.75 16.99
C LEU A 331 26.52 -15.80 16.31
N ARG A 332 26.26 -17.07 16.59
CA ARG A 332 27.05 -18.18 16.02
C ARG A 332 26.82 -18.24 14.50
N GLY A 333 27.92 -18.10 13.74
CA GLY A 333 27.88 -18.17 12.27
C GLY A 333 27.23 -16.98 11.56
N LYS A 334 26.96 -15.88 12.27
CA LYS A 334 26.34 -14.65 11.74
C LYS A 334 27.10 -13.41 12.20
N ASN A 335 26.82 -12.28 11.56
CA ASN A 335 27.33 -11.00 12.00
C ASN A 335 26.78 -10.61 13.39
N PRO A 336 27.58 -9.95 14.24
CA PRO A 336 27.08 -9.44 15.52
C PRO A 336 25.93 -8.45 15.32
N VAL A 337 24.96 -8.50 16.22
CA VAL A 337 23.81 -7.59 16.22
C VAL A 337 23.92 -6.64 17.40
N THR A 338 23.84 -5.34 17.14
CA THR A 338 23.77 -4.32 18.20
C THR A 338 22.31 -3.99 18.48
N LEU A 339 21.89 -4.22 19.71
CA LEU A 339 20.58 -3.86 20.21
C LEU A 339 20.68 -2.58 21.04
N SER A 340 19.72 -1.67 20.86
CA SER A 340 19.70 -0.37 21.54
C SER A 340 18.36 -0.14 22.21
N TRP A 341 18.38 0.16 23.49
CA TRP A 341 17.17 0.46 24.28
C TRP A 341 17.22 1.83 24.91
N ARG A 342 16.06 2.44 25.04
CA ARG A 342 15.86 3.72 25.70
C ARG A 342 14.65 3.66 26.62
N ASP A 343 14.73 4.29 27.79
CA ASP A 343 13.59 4.39 28.68
C ASP A 343 12.63 5.47 28.18
N VAL A 344 11.34 5.14 28.16
CA VAL A 344 10.26 6.01 27.69
C VAL A 344 9.07 5.98 28.64
N GLU A 345 8.37 7.11 28.69
CA GLU A 345 7.04 7.24 29.27
C GLU A 345 6.05 7.57 28.17
N LEU A 346 5.05 6.72 27.99
CA LEU A 346 4.02 6.81 26.97
C LEU A 346 2.69 7.21 27.58
N VAL A 347 1.99 8.14 26.94
CA VAL A 347 0.60 8.49 27.25
C VAL A 347 -0.29 7.97 26.13
N PHE A 348 -1.22 7.09 26.50
CA PHE A 348 -2.28 6.61 25.63
C PHE A 348 -3.53 7.47 25.91
N PRO A 349 -3.94 8.34 24.96
CA PRO A 349 -5.11 9.19 25.13
C PRO A 349 -6.37 8.35 25.33
N ASP A 350 -7.22 8.73 26.28
CA ASP A 350 -8.55 8.15 26.48
C ASP A 350 -9.63 9.23 26.40
N ALA A 351 -10.82 8.87 25.91
CA ALA A 351 -11.94 9.81 25.73
C ALA A 351 -12.40 10.42 27.06
N ASP A 352 -12.29 9.66 28.16
CA ASP A 352 -12.72 10.07 29.51
C ASP A 352 -11.65 10.87 30.27
N SER A 353 -10.63 11.39 29.58
CA SER A 353 -9.49 12.13 30.18
C SER A 353 -8.63 11.34 31.18
N ASN A 354 -8.91 10.06 31.39
CA ASN A 354 -8.10 9.14 32.17
C ASN A 354 -6.99 8.52 31.31
N ASN A 355 -6.06 9.36 30.89
CA ASN A 355 -4.94 8.92 30.06
C ASN A 355 -4.15 7.82 30.76
N LYS A 356 -4.01 6.68 30.10
CA LYS A 356 -3.15 5.59 30.57
C LYS A 356 -1.69 5.98 30.36
N ILE A 357 -0.90 6.00 31.44
CA ILE A 357 0.53 6.25 31.39
C ILE A 357 1.28 4.92 31.56
N VAL A 358 2.23 4.66 30.67
CA VAL A 358 3.05 3.45 30.69
C VAL A 358 4.53 3.81 30.60
N LYS A 359 5.33 3.27 31.53
CA LYS A 359 6.79 3.39 31.53
C LYS A 359 7.42 2.07 31.10
N GLY A 360 8.53 2.16 30.37
CA GLY A 360 9.30 0.99 29.98
C GLY A 360 10.42 1.27 29.00
N LYS A 361 11.11 0.20 28.65
CA LYS A 361 12.18 0.26 27.66
C LYS A 361 11.59 0.08 26.26
N MET A 362 11.92 0.98 25.34
CA MET A 362 11.68 0.78 23.92
C MET A 362 12.91 0.18 23.24
N LEU A 363 12.72 -0.62 22.22
CA LEU A 363 13.78 -1.11 21.34
C LEU A 363 13.92 -0.16 20.13
N GLU A 364 15.03 0.61 20.08
CA GLU A 364 15.26 1.60 19.02
C GLU A 364 15.43 0.96 17.64
N ASN A 365 15.98 -0.26 17.57
CA ASN A 365 16.13 -1.01 16.31
C ASN A 365 14.78 -1.14 15.57
N PHE A 366 13.70 -1.39 16.31
CA PHE A 366 12.38 -1.55 15.71
C PHE A 366 11.82 -0.25 15.10
N LEU A 367 12.20 0.90 15.66
CA LEU A 367 11.67 2.21 15.24
C LEU A 367 11.94 2.50 13.76
N TYR A 368 13.13 2.12 13.26
CA TYR A 368 13.60 2.36 11.90
C TYR A 368 13.59 1.11 11.00
N GLY A 369 13.36 -0.06 11.59
CA GLY A 369 13.35 -1.36 10.90
C GLY A 369 12.06 -1.64 10.12
N ASP A 370 11.91 -2.89 9.73
CA ASP A 370 10.67 -3.41 9.12
C ASP A 370 9.54 -3.54 10.15
N ASN A 371 8.38 -4.06 9.72
CA ASN A 371 7.23 -4.25 10.61
C ASN A 371 7.42 -5.33 11.68
N THR A 372 8.37 -6.21 11.47
CA THR A 372 8.76 -7.27 12.40
C THR A 372 10.26 -7.17 12.68
N LEU A 373 10.68 -7.64 13.83
CA LEU A 373 12.10 -7.80 14.11
C LEU A 373 12.69 -8.82 13.12
N LYS A 374 13.90 -8.54 12.68
CA LYS A 374 14.65 -9.52 11.88
C LYS A 374 14.92 -10.77 12.71
N PRO A 375 15.00 -11.96 12.09
CA PRO A 375 15.32 -13.19 12.82
C PRO A 375 16.58 -13.08 13.67
N GLU A 376 17.61 -12.37 13.18
CA GLU A 376 18.85 -12.12 13.90
C GLU A 376 18.65 -11.22 15.13
N GLU A 377 17.79 -10.20 15.04
CA GLU A 377 17.45 -9.31 16.18
C GLU A 377 16.69 -10.07 17.26
N THR A 378 15.74 -10.92 16.86
CA THR A 378 14.99 -11.78 17.78
C THR A 378 15.92 -12.78 18.47
N GLN A 379 16.85 -13.40 17.71
CA GLN A 379 17.86 -14.28 18.26
C GLN A 379 18.82 -13.53 19.21
N ALA A 380 19.22 -12.32 18.85
CA ALA A 380 20.08 -11.48 19.71
C ALA A 380 19.40 -11.11 21.02
N LEU A 381 18.11 -10.77 21.01
CA LEU A 381 17.33 -10.54 22.23
C LEU A 381 17.34 -11.75 23.16
N TYR A 382 17.16 -12.95 22.60
CA TYR A 382 17.19 -14.19 23.39
C TYR A 382 18.59 -14.47 23.96
N VAL A 383 19.65 -14.30 23.17
CA VAL A 383 21.05 -14.48 23.61
C VAL A 383 21.41 -13.43 24.68
N ASP A 384 20.98 -12.19 24.52
CA ASP A 384 21.15 -11.14 25.55
C ASP A 384 20.49 -11.55 26.87
N PHE A 385 19.23 -11.99 26.81
CA PHE A 385 18.53 -12.46 27.98
C PHE A 385 19.25 -13.62 28.68
N THR A 386 19.62 -14.67 27.96
CA THR A 386 20.32 -15.84 28.55
C THR A 386 21.70 -15.46 29.10
N THR A 387 22.39 -14.51 28.48
CA THR A 387 23.69 -14.01 28.95
C THR A 387 23.55 -13.25 30.28
N ARG A 388 22.48 -12.50 30.48
CA ARG A 388 22.21 -11.78 31.74
C ARG A 388 21.72 -12.72 32.84
N HIS A 389 21.08 -13.83 32.48
CA HIS A 389 20.49 -14.79 33.40
C HIS A 389 21.18 -16.16 33.40
N LYS A 390 22.52 -16.18 33.43
CA LYS A 390 23.36 -17.39 33.31
C LYS A 390 23.04 -18.53 34.31
N GLY A 391 22.37 -18.21 35.41
CA GLY A 391 21.99 -19.21 36.43
C GLY A 391 20.68 -19.96 36.14
N LEU A 392 19.89 -19.47 35.21
CA LEU A 392 18.61 -20.05 34.86
C LEU A 392 18.78 -21.10 33.75
N LYS A 393 18.17 -22.24 33.92
CA LYS A 393 18.16 -23.30 32.92
C LYS A 393 16.93 -23.14 32.00
N PRO A 394 17.10 -23.16 30.67
CA PRO A 394 15.96 -23.25 29.76
C PRO A 394 14.98 -24.36 30.15
N LYS A 395 13.70 -24.17 29.87
CA LYS A 395 12.58 -25.10 30.18
C LYS A 395 12.15 -25.16 31.65
N THR A 396 12.81 -24.46 32.58
CA THR A 396 12.31 -24.37 33.97
C THR A 396 11.27 -23.26 34.12
N GLU A 397 10.40 -23.36 35.13
CA GLU A 397 9.39 -22.33 35.39
C GLU A 397 10.05 -20.98 35.75
N GLU A 398 11.15 -21.03 36.50
CA GLU A 398 11.92 -19.81 36.83
C GLU A 398 12.47 -19.11 35.59
N PHE A 399 12.89 -19.88 34.57
CA PHE A 399 13.35 -19.30 33.31
C PHE A 399 12.18 -18.65 32.55
N LYS A 400 11.03 -19.30 32.52
CA LYS A 400 9.82 -18.76 31.87
C LYS A 400 9.33 -17.50 32.55
N GLU A 401 9.28 -17.49 33.86
CA GLU A 401 8.91 -16.29 34.63
C GLU A 401 9.90 -15.13 34.39
N ALA A 402 11.20 -15.43 34.41
CA ALA A 402 12.23 -14.43 34.18
C ALA A 402 12.15 -13.83 32.77
N ILE A 403 11.95 -14.63 31.72
CA ILE A 403 11.87 -14.11 30.34
C ILE A 403 10.61 -13.27 30.13
N ILE A 404 9.48 -13.65 30.72
CA ILE A 404 8.24 -12.88 30.69
C ILE A 404 8.42 -11.54 31.41
N GLN A 405 9.20 -11.50 32.49
CA GLN A 405 9.38 -10.32 33.30
C GLN A 405 10.49 -9.40 32.80
N ASP A 406 11.36 -9.86 31.94
CA ASP A 406 12.52 -9.12 31.48
C ASP A 406 12.14 -7.92 30.61
N GLU A 407 12.50 -6.71 31.03
CA GLU A 407 12.13 -5.46 30.35
C GLU A 407 12.91 -5.23 29.04
N TYR A 408 14.09 -5.82 28.88
CA TYR A 408 14.88 -5.73 27.66
C TYR A 408 14.33 -6.68 26.61
N PHE A 409 14.02 -7.91 26.98
CA PHE A 409 13.44 -8.89 26.10
C PHE A 409 12.02 -8.50 25.67
N ASN A 410 11.18 -8.06 26.62
CA ASN A 410 9.81 -7.58 26.38
C ASN A 410 9.77 -6.05 26.23
N SER A 411 10.76 -5.47 25.54
CA SER A 411 10.78 -4.04 25.25
C SER A 411 9.60 -3.63 24.37
N ILE A 412 9.22 -2.37 24.51
CA ILE A 412 8.12 -1.79 23.74
C ILE A 412 8.56 -1.64 22.30
N LEU A 413 7.82 -2.26 21.38
CA LEU A 413 8.00 -2.15 19.96
C LEU A 413 7.07 -1.06 19.43
N MET A 414 7.63 0.02 18.90
CA MET A 414 6.85 1.13 18.37
C MET A 414 7.50 1.77 17.15
N LYS A 415 6.68 2.46 16.37
CA LYS A 415 7.08 3.27 15.21
C LYS A 415 6.52 4.67 15.33
N TYR A 416 7.03 5.61 14.52
CA TYR A 416 6.40 6.92 14.42
C TYR A 416 4.98 6.79 13.85
N GLY A 417 4.06 7.62 14.33
CA GLY A 417 2.62 7.51 14.10
C GLY A 417 2.00 8.65 13.31
N TYR A 418 2.79 9.51 12.66
CA TYR A 418 2.24 10.58 11.82
C TYR A 418 1.76 10.06 10.45
N ALA A 419 2.48 9.07 9.91
CA ALA A 419 2.13 8.34 8.71
C ALA A 419 2.14 6.84 9.01
N VAL A 420 1.08 6.14 8.59
CA VAL A 420 0.88 4.71 8.86
C VAL A 420 0.39 3.98 7.61
N THR A 421 0.55 2.66 7.58
CA THR A 421 -0.03 1.87 6.51
C THR A 421 -1.55 1.76 6.65
N CYS A 422 -2.24 1.55 5.53
CA CYS A 422 -3.70 1.42 5.52
C CYS A 422 -4.20 0.31 6.45
N HIS A 423 -3.49 -0.82 6.54
CA HIS A 423 -3.84 -1.88 7.51
C HIS A 423 -3.78 -1.41 8.97
N LYS A 424 -2.78 -0.60 9.31
CA LYS A 424 -2.67 -0.02 10.67
C LYS A 424 -3.68 1.08 10.94
N ALA A 425 -4.24 1.68 9.89
CA ALA A 425 -5.31 2.66 10.00
C ALA A 425 -6.70 2.03 10.16
N GLN A 426 -6.86 0.71 9.94
CA GLN A 426 -8.14 0.03 10.14
C GLN A 426 -8.63 0.16 11.58
N GLY A 427 -9.95 0.22 11.76
CA GLY A 427 -10.58 0.47 13.08
C GLY A 427 -10.40 1.89 13.61
N GLY A 428 -9.76 2.79 12.83
CA GLY A 428 -9.58 4.19 13.19
C GLY A 428 -10.39 5.16 12.32
N GLU A 429 -10.65 6.34 12.86
CA GLU A 429 -11.30 7.46 12.16
C GLU A 429 -10.59 8.77 12.56
N TRP A 430 -10.39 9.66 11.59
CA TRP A 430 -9.76 10.96 11.78
C TRP A 430 -10.52 12.03 11.03
N ASP A 431 -10.53 13.24 11.57
CA ASP A 431 -11.16 14.37 10.90
C ASP A 431 -10.51 14.67 9.55
N ASN A 432 -9.18 14.62 9.50
CA ASN A 432 -8.40 14.92 8.33
C ASN A 432 -7.49 13.74 7.97
N VAL A 433 -7.72 13.16 6.80
CA VAL A 433 -6.93 12.06 6.28
C VAL A 433 -6.20 12.48 5.03
N PHE A 434 -4.90 12.19 5.01
CA PHE A 434 -4.01 12.43 3.89
C PHE A 434 -3.65 11.08 3.27
N THR A 435 -3.85 10.90 1.97
CA THR A 435 -3.55 9.64 1.29
C THR A 435 -2.46 9.80 0.27
N ILE A 436 -1.51 8.86 0.27
CA ILE A 436 -0.48 8.72 -0.74
C ILE A 436 -0.67 7.40 -1.47
N TRP A 437 -0.71 7.46 -2.78
CA TRP A 437 -1.04 6.34 -3.66
C TRP A 437 0.25 5.63 -4.11
N ASP A 438 0.84 4.85 -3.23
CA ASP A 438 2.08 4.10 -3.43
C ASP A 438 1.86 2.57 -3.54
N ASN A 439 0.70 2.18 -4.04
CA ASN A 439 0.23 0.78 -4.08
C ASN A 439 0.84 -0.07 -5.17
N ASP A 440 1.78 0.45 -5.92
CA ASP A 440 2.29 -0.30 -7.03
C ASP A 440 3.50 -1.16 -6.69
N ASN A 441 3.84 -2.01 -7.61
CA ASN A 441 5.08 -2.74 -7.69
C ASN A 441 6.24 -1.79 -8.09
N ALA A 442 7.43 -2.26 -8.25
CA ALA A 442 8.69 -1.52 -8.33
C ALA A 442 8.80 -0.40 -9.41
N GLU A 443 7.82 -0.16 -10.24
CA GLU A 443 7.90 0.71 -11.42
C GLU A 443 7.09 2.02 -11.33
N GLY A 444 6.56 2.39 -10.18
CA GLY A 444 5.72 3.58 -10.01
C GLY A 444 4.23 3.26 -10.03
N PHE A 445 3.32 4.20 -10.16
CA PHE A 445 1.86 4.02 -10.09
C PHE A 445 1.26 3.24 -11.28
N ASP A 446 1.88 2.16 -11.66
CA ASP A 446 1.51 1.37 -12.82
C ASP A 446 0.52 0.23 -12.53
N CYS A 447 -0.29 0.37 -11.46
CA CYS A 447 -1.33 -0.59 -11.14
C CYS A 447 -2.34 -0.82 -12.29
N PHE A 448 -2.29 0.01 -13.34
CA PHE A 448 -3.21 -0.04 -14.49
C PHE A 448 -2.51 -0.08 -15.84
N THR A 449 -1.26 -0.49 -15.88
CA THR A 449 -0.56 -0.66 -17.15
C THR A 449 -1.22 -1.64 -18.08
N SER A 450 -0.73 -1.65 -19.29
CA SER A 450 -1.16 -2.49 -20.39
C SER A 450 -1.30 -3.99 -20.06
N LYS A 451 -0.58 -4.50 -19.08
CA LYS A 451 -0.68 -5.89 -18.62
C LYS A 451 -1.93 -6.17 -17.78
N GLN A 452 -2.51 -5.16 -17.16
CA GLN A 452 -3.69 -5.26 -16.27
C GLN A 452 -4.99 -4.76 -16.93
N ARG A 453 -5.04 -4.74 -18.24
CA ARG A 453 -6.13 -4.20 -19.09
C ARG A 453 -7.48 -4.89 -18.95
N ARG A 454 -7.57 -5.97 -18.20
CA ARG A 454 -8.84 -6.69 -18.03
C ARG A 454 -9.47 -6.30 -16.73
N ALA A 455 -10.71 -5.84 -16.80
CA ALA A 455 -11.59 -5.79 -15.66
C ALA A 455 -11.50 -7.12 -14.93
N GLY A 456 -11.23 -7.11 -13.64
CA GLY A 456 -11.18 -8.36 -12.94
C GLY A 456 -10.49 -8.31 -11.57
N LYS A 457 -10.23 -9.47 -11.03
CA LYS A 457 -9.71 -9.71 -9.68
C LYS A 457 -8.37 -9.04 -9.39
N ILE A 458 -7.59 -8.72 -10.41
CA ILE A 458 -6.22 -8.19 -10.25
C ILE A 458 -6.21 -6.83 -9.54
N ASN A 459 -7.26 -6.01 -9.77
CA ASN A 459 -7.35 -4.67 -9.19
C ASN A 459 -8.15 -4.64 -7.87
N GLN A 460 -8.64 -5.77 -7.40
CA GLN A 460 -9.47 -5.84 -6.21
C GLN A 460 -8.78 -5.26 -4.98
N ASP A 461 -7.51 -5.56 -4.78
CA ASP A 461 -6.73 -5.13 -3.62
C ASP A 461 -6.54 -3.62 -3.61
N PHE A 462 -6.30 -3.01 -4.79
CA PHE A 462 -6.25 -1.55 -4.92
C PHE A 462 -7.57 -0.91 -4.51
N TYR A 463 -8.70 -1.41 -5.01
CA TYR A 463 -10.02 -0.86 -4.68
C TYR A 463 -10.37 -1.03 -3.20
N ARG A 464 -10.01 -2.16 -2.60
CA ARG A 464 -10.18 -2.37 -1.15
C ARG A 464 -9.29 -1.45 -0.34
N TRP A 465 -8.05 -1.25 -0.78
CA TRP A 465 -7.14 -0.30 -0.16
C TRP A 465 -7.69 1.13 -0.25
N ALA A 466 -8.09 1.56 -1.44
CA ALA A 466 -8.68 2.87 -1.67
C ALA A 466 -9.92 3.09 -0.80
N TYR A 467 -10.84 2.14 -0.81
CA TYR A 467 -12.04 2.19 0.02
C TYR A 467 -11.71 2.30 1.51
N THR A 468 -10.79 1.46 1.99
CA THR A 468 -10.38 1.47 3.40
C THR A 468 -9.75 2.80 3.78
N ALA A 469 -8.81 3.31 2.97
CA ALA A 469 -8.10 4.55 3.24
C ALA A 469 -9.04 5.77 3.29
N ILE A 470 -9.89 5.95 2.26
CA ILE A 470 -10.77 7.12 2.17
C ILE A 470 -11.87 7.11 3.25
N THR A 471 -12.34 5.94 3.64
CA THR A 471 -13.38 5.80 4.68
C THR A 471 -12.84 6.07 6.09
N ARG A 472 -11.53 6.31 6.26
CA ARG A 472 -10.96 6.77 7.53
C ARG A 472 -11.23 8.25 7.77
N ALA A 473 -11.53 9.03 6.73
CA ALA A 473 -11.83 10.45 6.85
C ALA A 473 -13.27 10.70 7.32
N SER A 474 -13.40 11.45 8.44
CA SER A 474 -14.72 11.90 8.91
C SER A 474 -15.15 13.24 8.34
N LYS A 475 -14.20 14.15 8.07
CA LYS A 475 -14.48 15.50 7.57
C LYS A 475 -13.80 15.78 6.23
N THR A 476 -12.47 15.62 6.14
CA THR A 476 -11.70 16.05 4.98
C THR A 476 -10.71 14.98 4.53
N LEU A 477 -10.68 14.75 3.23
CA LEU A 477 -9.72 13.89 2.57
C LEU A 477 -8.79 14.72 1.69
N TYR A 478 -7.50 14.61 1.93
CA TYR A 478 -6.43 15.18 1.09
C TYR A 478 -5.77 14.02 0.33
N ALA A 479 -6.02 13.93 -0.97
CA ALA A 479 -5.48 12.88 -1.81
C ALA A 479 -4.37 13.43 -2.69
N LEU A 480 -3.13 13.07 -2.41
CA LEU A 480 -1.98 13.46 -3.21
C LEU A 480 -1.93 12.60 -4.47
N ASN A 481 -2.20 13.24 -5.59
CA ASN A 481 -2.10 12.65 -6.92
C ASN A 481 -2.74 11.24 -7.04
N PRO A 482 -4.04 11.10 -6.75
CA PRO A 482 -4.71 9.82 -6.88
C PRO A 482 -4.75 9.39 -8.35
N PRO A 483 -4.62 8.10 -8.66
CA PRO A 483 -4.77 7.63 -10.04
C PRO A 483 -6.17 7.92 -10.57
N THR A 484 -6.26 8.26 -11.86
CA THR A 484 -7.53 8.47 -12.54
C THR A 484 -7.57 7.63 -13.81
N PHE A 485 -8.59 6.80 -13.95
CA PHE A 485 -8.79 5.96 -15.12
C PHE A 485 -10.28 5.64 -15.28
N ASN A 486 -10.68 5.27 -16.48
CA ASN A 486 -12.03 4.84 -16.78
C ASN A 486 -12.01 3.58 -17.66
N SER A 487 -13.17 3.04 -17.99
CA SER A 487 -13.32 1.81 -18.78
C SER A 487 -12.68 1.88 -20.17
N TYR A 488 -12.32 3.07 -20.62
CA TYR A 488 -11.79 3.34 -21.95
C TYR A 488 -10.34 3.81 -21.95
N SER A 489 -9.79 4.18 -20.77
CA SER A 489 -8.41 4.62 -20.65
C SER A 489 -7.63 3.72 -19.70
N THR A 490 -6.38 3.46 -20.04
CA THR A 490 -5.40 2.78 -19.19
C THR A 490 -4.43 3.80 -18.56
N MET A 491 -4.83 5.06 -18.47
CA MET A 491 -3.97 6.13 -18.02
C MET A 491 -3.84 6.14 -16.51
N SER A 492 -2.63 6.04 -16.02
CA SER A 492 -2.24 6.54 -14.71
C SER A 492 -1.57 7.90 -14.88
N PHE A 493 -1.93 8.86 -14.06
CA PHE A 493 -1.43 10.24 -14.18
C PHE A 493 -0.36 10.49 -13.13
N LEU A 494 0.90 10.47 -13.56
CA LEU A 494 2.03 10.88 -12.75
C LEU A 494 2.86 11.89 -13.53
N ASP A 495 2.89 13.09 -13.07
CA ASP A 495 3.80 14.13 -13.52
C ASP A 495 5.25 13.76 -13.16
N SER A 496 6.23 14.06 -14.00
CA SER A 496 7.66 13.83 -13.70
C SER A 496 8.12 14.62 -12.47
N ALA A 497 7.61 15.83 -12.28
CA ALA A 497 7.85 16.59 -11.05
C ALA A 497 7.25 15.86 -9.84
N VAL A 498 6.06 15.29 -9.97
CA VAL A 498 5.42 14.45 -8.94
C VAL A 498 6.18 13.15 -8.73
N ILE A 499 6.76 12.54 -9.78
CA ILE A 499 7.59 11.35 -9.64
C ILE A 499 8.85 11.65 -8.82
N CYS A 500 9.59 12.72 -9.17
CA CYS A 500 10.78 13.12 -8.40
C CYS A 500 10.43 13.35 -6.94
N ALA A 501 9.42 14.06 -6.72
CA ALA A 501 8.91 14.47 -5.46
C ALA A 501 8.24 13.34 -4.68
N PHE A 502 7.52 12.47 -5.35
CA PHE A 502 7.02 11.22 -4.79
C PHE A 502 8.18 10.34 -4.32
N ASN A 503 9.24 10.22 -5.11
CA ASN A 503 10.44 9.47 -4.72
C ASN A 503 11.14 10.10 -3.51
N GLU A 504 11.16 11.42 -3.43
CA GLU A 504 11.68 12.14 -2.27
C GLU A 504 10.82 11.87 -1.03
N LEU A 505 9.48 11.96 -1.13
CA LEU A 505 8.56 11.63 -0.06
C LEU A 505 8.63 10.15 0.36
N THR A 506 8.78 9.25 -0.59
CA THR A 506 8.80 7.80 -0.31
C THR A 506 10.19 7.28 0.04
N GLY A 507 11.22 8.12 -0.05
CA GLY A 507 12.62 7.74 0.17
C GLY A 507 13.16 6.80 -0.92
N ASN A 508 12.51 6.75 -2.07
CA ASN A 508 13.06 6.11 -3.24
C ASN A 508 14.09 7.05 -3.85
N GLN A 509 15.35 6.94 -3.46
CA GLN A 509 16.41 7.66 -4.14
C GLN A 509 16.52 7.13 -5.56
N ILE A 510 15.95 7.85 -6.51
CA ILE A 510 16.45 7.79 -7.87
C ILE A 510 17.70 8.67 -7.84
N GLN A 511 18.86 8.04 -7.78
CA GLN A 511 20.08 8.71 -8.27
C GLN A 511 19.91 8.83 -9.78
N SER A 512 19.14 9.80 -10.23
CA SER A 512 19.14 10.18 -11.65
C SER A 512 20.34 11.07 -11.86
N GLU A 513 21.45 10.48 -12.31
CA GLU A 513 22.51 11.28 -12.92
C GLU A 513 21.90 11.99 -14.14
N GLU A 514 22.07 13.30 -14.22
CA GLU A 514 21.65 14.06 -15.39
C GLU A 514 22.76 13.97 -16.45
N ILE A 515 22.43 13.49 -17.63
CA ILE A 515 23.31 13.53 -18.79
C ILE A 515 22.89 14.71 -19.67
N ILE A 516 23.78 15.69 -19.79
CA ILE A 516 23.62 16.78 -20.74
C ILE A 516 24.17 16.27 -22.10
N LEU A 517 23.36 16.34 -23.15
CA LEU A 517 23.82 16.01 -24.48
C LEU A 517 24.86 17.04 -24.93
N ASP A 518 26.12 16.60 -24.99
CA ASP A 518 27.23 17.40 -25.51
C ASP A 518 27.40 17.22 -27.03
N ASN A 519 28.23 18.07 -27.63
CA ASN A 519 28.49 18.00 -29.06
C ASN A 519 29.17 16.67 -29.49
N GLU A 520 29.94 16.05 -28.62
CA GLU A 520 30.59 14.77 -28.88
C GLU A 520 29.54 13.63 -28.95
N MET A 521 28.54 13.67 -28.08
CA MET A 521 27.44 12.74 -28.10
C MET A 521 26.58 12.88 -29.35
N LEU A 522 26.27 14.13 -29.73
CA LEU A 522 25.53 14.43 -30.96
C LEU A 522 26.27 13.95 -32.21
N GLN A 523 27.59 14.16 -32.27
CA GLN A 523 28.43 13.63 -33.37
C GLN A 523 28.38 12.10 -33.44
N GLN A 524 28.40 11.41 -32.31
CA GLN A 524 28.32 9.96 -32.29
C GLN A 524 26.94 9.43 -32.69
N LEU A 525 25.85 10.09 -32.26
CA LEU A 525 24.51 9.77 -32.73
C LEU A 525 24.38 9.94 -34.24
N THR A 526 24.98 10.99 -34.79
CA THR A 526 25.03 11.22 -36.26
C THR A 526 25.87 10.15 -36.95
N GLN A 527 27.05 9.81 -36.43
CA GLN A 527 27.94 8.81 -36.97
C GLN A 527 27.28 7.42 -37.09
N PHE A 528 26.43 7.08 -36.15
CA PHE A 528 25.71 5.82 -36.14
C PHE A 528 24.33 5.88 -36.78
N ASN A 529 23.98 6.97 -37.47
CA ASN A 529 22.65 7.21 -38.05
C ASN A 529 21.50 7.04 -37.05
N LEU A 530 21.75 7.42 -35.80
CA LEU A 530 20.77 7.24 -34.72
C LEU A 530 19.79 8.39 -34.58
N LEU A 531 20.08 9.55 -35.19
CA LEU A 531 19.15 10.68 -35.17
C LEU A 531 17.83 10.37 -35.86
N GLU A 532 17.85 9.42 -36.81
CA GLU A 532 16.66 8.91 -37.52
C GLU A 532 15.98 7.74 -36.79
N GLN A 533 16.56 7.27 -35.68
CA GLN A 533 15.97 6.19 -34.87
C GLN A 533 15.07 6.75 -33.77
N PRO A 534 14.10 5.97 -33.30
CA PRO A 534 13.26 6.32 -32.16
C PRO A 534 14.06 6.77 -30.94
N LEU A 535 13.53 7.74 -30.20
CA LEU A 535 14.20 8.31 -29.02
C LEU A 535 14.63 7.25 -28.00
N GLN A 536 13.85 6.17 -27.87
CA GLN A 536 14.17 5.02 -27.01
C GLN A 536 15.52 4.38 -27.36
N ILE A 537 15.76 4.25 -28.65
CA ILE A 537 17.00 3.67 -29.17
C ILE A 537 18.16 4.65 -28.92
N GLN A 538 17.94 5.95 -29.19
CA GLN A 538 18.93 6.99 -28.91
C GLN A 538 19.28 7.04 -27.43
N ASP A 539 18.26 7.06 -26.55
CA ASP A 539 18.43 7.13 -25.12
C ASP A 539 19.16 5.90 -24.56
N HIS A 540 18.87 4.73 -25.10
CA HIS A 540 19.58 3.53 -24.69
C HIS A 540 21.07 3.61 -25.03
N LEU A 541 21.44 4.07 -26.23
CA LEU A 541 22.87 4.28 -26.56
C LEU A 541 23.51 5.31 -25.63
N ILE A 542 22.83 6.41 -25.34
CA ILE A 542 23.34 7.45 -24.43
C ILE A 542 23.62 6.87 -23.05
N LYS A 543 22.69 6.08 -22.51
CA LYS A 543 22.83 5.38 -21.24
C LYS A 543 23.98 4.39 -21.23
N VAL A 544 24.06 3.56 -22.29
CA VAL A 544 25.14 2.58 -22.48
C VAL A 544 26.48 3.30 -22.52
N ARG A 545 26.62 4.32 -23.37
CA ARG A 545 27.88 5.10 -23.47
C ARG A 545 28.27 5.71 -22.14
N HIS A 546 27.33 6.33 -21.44
CA HIS A 546 27.60 6.94 -20.12
C HIS A 546 28.09 5.90 -19.10
N ALA A 547 27.47 4.73 -19.07
CA ALA A 547 27.85 3.67 -18.14
C ALA A 547 29.23 3.08 -18.44
N VAL A 548 29.52 2.79 -19.72
CA VAL A 548 30.80 2.16 -20.11
C VAL A 548 31.96 3.13 -20.05
N ARG A 549 31.76 4.44 -20.31
CA ARG A 549 32.81 5.48 -20.26
C ARG A 549 33.44 5.61 -18.88
N LYS A 550 32.68 5.36 -17.83
CA LYS A 550 33.19 5.34 -16.43
C LYS A 550 34.28 4.30 -16.19
N GLN A 551 34.35 3.29 -17.05
CA GLN A 551 35.34 2.21 -17.01
C GLN A 551 36.32 2.25 -18.18
N PHE A 552 36.48 3.41 -18.83
CA PHE A 552 37.36 3.62 -19.97
C PHE A 552 37.06 2.70 -21.17
N ILE A 553 35.78 2.37 -21.36
CA ILE A 553 35.28 1.58 -22.48
C ILE A 553 34.61 2.52 -23.49
N GLU A 554 34.91 2.36 -24.75
CA GLU A 554 34.30 3.12 -25.84
C GLU A 554 33.28 2.28 -26.60
N VAL A 555 32.18 2.92 -27.01
CA VAL A 555 31.25 2.35 -27.99
C VAL A 555 31.75 2.72 -29.38
N ILE A 556 32.29 1.75 -30.11
CA ILE A 556 32.86 1.94 -31.42
C ILE A 556 31.96 1.56 -32.59
N GLY A 557 30.83 0.93 -32.30
CA GLY A 557 29.87 0.53 -33.33
C GLY A 557 28.49 0.25 -32.80
N TRP A 558 27.50 0.54 -33.60
CA TRP A 558 26.09 0.26 -33.37
C TRP A 558 25.44 -0.21 -34.68
N GLU A 559 24.60 -1.23 -34.59
CA GLU A 559 23.91 -1.79 -35.76
C GLU A 559 22.53 -2.31 -35.35
N ARG A 560 21.51 -2.03 -36.15
CA ARG A 560 20.16 -2.59 -35.98
C ARG A 560 19.84 -3.56 -37.10
N ILE A 561 19.45 -4.79 -36.75
CA ILE A 561 19.01 -5.83 -37.68
C ILE A 561 17.61 -6.28 -37.25
N GLY A 562 16.57 -5.66 -37.81
CA GLY A 562 15.20 -5.90 -37.40
C GLY A 562 14.97 -5.53 -35.94
N TYR A 563 14.71 -6.54 -35.10
CA TYR A 563 14.55 -6.36 -33.63
C TYR A 563 15.83 -6.59 -32.85
N GLU A 564 16.92 -6.98 -33.46
CA GLU A 564 18.24 -7.16 -32.82
C GLU A 564 19.04 -5.88 -32.94
N ILE A 565 19.61 -5.43 -31.82
CA ILE A 565 20.54 -4.30 -31.74
C ILE A 565 21.88 -4.83 -31.29
N ARG A 566 22.93 -4.44 -32.00
CA ARG A 566 24.31 -4.82 -31.71
C ARG A 566 25.11 -3.61 -31.30
N TYR A 567 25.92 -3.78 -30.26
CA TYR A 567 26.90 -2.83 -29.78
C TYR A 567 28.30 -3.40 -29.90
N SER A 568 29.24 -2.62 -30.41
CA SER A 568 30.65 -2.96 -30.41
C SER A 568 31.38 -2.08 -29.42
N PHE A 569 32.06 -2.70 -28.48
CA PHE A 569 32.82 -2.05 -27.42
C PHE A 569 34.33 -2.25 -27.59
N LYS A 570 35.12 -1.24 -27.19
CA LYS A 570 36.57 -1.29 -27.23
C LYS A 570 37.15 -0.74 -25.93
N ARG A 571 38.17 -1.44 -25.42
CA ARG A 571 39.06 -0.97 -24.36
C ARG A 571 40.49 -1.40 -24.72
N GLU A 572 41.37 -0.42 -25.00
CA GLU A 572 42.72 -0.66 -25.50
C GLU A 572 42.72 -1.51 -26.79
N GLN A 573 43.26 -2.75 -26.73
CA GLN A 573 43.31 -3.70 -27.85
C GLN A 573 42.13 -4.69 -27.86
N TYR A 574 41.26 -4.69 -26.81
CA TYR A 574 40.17 -5.64 -26.70
C TYR A 574 38.92 -5.08 -27.33
N ILE A 575 38.28 -5.92 -28.17
CA ILE A 575 36.97 -5.62 -28.77
C ILE A 575 36.01 -6.69 -28.36
N ALA A 576 34.77 -6.30 -28.04
CA ALA A 576 33.66 -7.21 -27.74
C ALA A 576 32.36 -6.71 -28.39
N VAL A 577 31.57 -7.63 -28.91
CA VAL A 577 30.31 -7.34 -29.56
C VAL A 577 29.18 -8.04 -28.80
N PHE A 578 28.18 -7.25 -28.46
CA PHE A 578 27.00 -7.71 -27.75
C PHE A 578 25.76 -7.44 -28.57
N LYS A 579 24.75 -8.26 -28.36
CA LYS A 579 23.45 -8.06 -28.93
C LYS A 579 22.36 -8.04 -27.85
N THR A 580 21.37 -7.21 -28.06
CA THR A 580 20.15 -7.13 -27.29
C THR A 580 18.98 -7.07 -28.26
N PHE A 581 17.77 -7.22 -27.75
CA PHE A 581 16.57 -7.23 -28.58
C PHE A 581 15.60 -6.15 -28.11
N VAL A 582 14.92 -5.56 -29.07
CA VAL A 582 13.77 -4.68 -28.82
C VAL A 582 12.48 -5.37 -29.27
N ASN A 583 11.38 -5.00 -28.63
CA ASN A 583 10.06 -5.42 -29.09
C ASN A 583 9.55 -4.49 -30.21
N GLY A 584 8.35 -4.73 -30.70
CA GLY A 584 7.72 -3.87 -31.71
C GLY A 584 7.43 -2.43 -31.23
N LEU A 585 7.68 -2.12 -29.94
CA LEU A 585 7.58 -0.80 -29.32
C LEU A 585 8.94 -0.11 -29.20
N ASN A 586 10.00 -0.71 -29.72
CA ASN A 586 11.40 -0.33 -29.50
C ASN A 586 11.83 -0.34 -28.01
N GLU A 587 11.10 -1.07 -27.16
CA GLU A 587 11.50 -1.29 -25.77
C GLU A 587 12.52 -2.42 -25.70
N PHE A 588 13.60 -2.17 -24.97
CA PHE A 588 14.69 -3.14 -24.82
C PHE A 588 14.25 -4.30 -23.90
N ARG A 589 14.54 -5.53 -24.33
CA ARG A 589 14.38 -6.71 -23.48
C ARG A 589 15.60 -6.83 -22.56
N ASN A 590 15.38 -7.29 -21.33
CA ASN A 590 16.45 -7.54 -20.35
C ASN A 590 17.30 -8.76 -20.71
N SER A 591 17.62 -8.96 -21.97
CA SER A 591 18.45 -10.07 -22.45
C SER A 591 19.61 -9.52 -23.28
N ILE A 592 20.76 -9.45 -22.68
CA ILE A 592 22.01 -9.09 -23.34
C ILE A 592 22.81 -10.36 -23.54
N SER A 593 23.25 -10.63 -24.76
CA SER A 593 24.07 -11.78 -25.08
C SER A 593 25.30 -11.39 -25.86
N GLN A 594 26.42 -11.97 -25.48
CA GLN A 594 27.71 -11.83 -26.18
C GLN A 594 27.67 -12.55 -27.52
N ILE A 595 28.33 -12.00 -28.53
CA ILE A 595 28.62 -12.69 -29.77
C ILE A 595 30.04 -13.31 -29.64
N PRO A 596 30.17 -14.63 -29.38
CA PRO A 596 31.44 -15.24 -28.97
C PRO A 596 32.60 -15.04 -29.96
N ASN A 597 32.33 -15.23 -31.24
CA ASN A 597 33.35 -15.12 -32.32
C ASN A 597 33.89 -13.70 -32.53
N LYS A 598 33.22 -12.69 -31.96
CA LYS A 598 33.58 -11.28 -32.04
C LYS A 598 33.97 -10.68 -30.66
N SER A 599 34.14 -11.54 -29.67
CA SER A 599 34.42 -11.13 -28.29
C SER A 599 35.41 -12.10 -27.59
N PRO A 600 36.65 -12.12 -28.03
CA PRO A 600 37.62 -13.17 -27.64
C PRO A 600 38.09 -13.07 -26.18
N ASN A 601 37.97 -11.90 -25.51
CA ASN A 601 38.40 -11.73 -24.12
C ASN A 601 37.23 -11.92 -23.16
N SER A 602 37.32 -12.98 -22.33
CA SER A 602 36.23 -13.34 -21.41
C SER A 602 36.08 -12.34 -20.23
N GLU A 603 37.20 -11.83 -19.70
CA GLU A 603 37.15 -10.87 -18.58
C GLU A 603 36.56 -9.53 -19.03
N PHE A 604 37.00 -9.00 -20.16
CA PHE A 604 36.44 -7.79 -20.75
C PHE A 604 34.96 -7.93 -21.07
N SER A 605 34.58 -9.10 -21.60
CA SER A 605 33.19 -9.40 -21.92
C SER A 605 32.31 -9.50 -20.67
N ASN A 606 32.78 -10.15 -19.61
CA ASN A 606 32.03 -10.25 -18.36
C ASN A 606 31.80 -8.87 -17.72
N ASN A 607 32.80 -8.00 -17.77
CA ASN A 607 32.69 -6.63 -17.31
C ASN A 607 31.60 -5.87 -18.06
N ILE A 608 31.54 -5.99 -19.39
CA ILE A 608 30.50 -5.35 -20.19
C ILE A 608 29.12 -5.92 -19.84
N VAL A 609 28.97 -7.22 -19.64
CA VAL A 609 27.70 -7.85 -19.23
C VAL A 609 27.22 -7.25 -17.90
N GLU A 610 28.10 -7.11 -16.93
CA GLU A 610 27.77 -6.52 -15.65
C GLU A 610 27.28 -5.07 -15.77
N ILE A 611 27.98 -4.25 -16.56
CA ILE A 611 27.59 -2.86 -16.81
C ILE A 611 26.21 -2.79 -17.50
N LEU A 612 26.02 -3.59 -18.56
CA LEU A 612 24.79 -3.54 -19.34
C LEU A 612 23.56 -4.09 -18.59
N ASN A 613 23.75 -5.01 -17.66
CA ASN A 613 22.68 -5.48 -16.76
C ASN A 613 22.30 -4.48 -15.68
N HIS A 614 23.16 -3.49 -15.39
CA HIS A 614 22.94 -2.48 -14.36
C HIS A 614 23.07 -1.06 -14.92
N LEU A 615 22.45 -0.81 -16.07
CA LEU A 615 22.44 0.53 -16.66
C LEU A 615 21.80 1.53 -15.69
N PRO A 616 22.47 2.68 -15.48
CA PRO A 616 21.97 3.68 -14.55
C PRO A 616 20.66 4.31 -15.03
N ASN A 617 19.82 4.64 -14.08
CA ASN A 617 18.63 5.44 -14.35
C ASN A 617 19.08 6.90 -14.46
N VAL A 618 19.15 7.43 -15.68
CA VAL A 618 19.67 8.78 -15.97
C VAL A 618 18.61 9.59 -16.70
N THR A 619 18.53 10.87 -16.37
CA THR A 619 17.71 11.84 -17.08
C THR A 619 18.57 12.51 -18.17
N ILE A 620 18.14 12.41 -19.43
CA ILE A 620 18.88 12.97 -20.55
C ILE A 620 18.31 14.37 -20.85
N LYS A 621 19.11 15.41 -20.59
CA LYS A 621 18.80 16.78 -20.97
C LYS A 621 19.35 17.06 -22.38
N ARG A 622 18.43 17.28 -23.33
CA ARG A 622 18.75 17.74 -24.66
C ARG A 622 18.74 19.27 -24.65
N ASN A 623 19.89 19.91 -24.89
CA ASN A 623 19.96 21.35 -25.04
C ASN A 623 19.15 21.74 -26.28
N THR A 624 17.97 22.30 -26.11
CA THR A 624 17.21 22.93 -27.19
C THR A 624 17.87 24.27 -27.52
N THR A 625 18.83 24.27 -28.43
CA THR A 625 19.07 25.44 -29.24
C THR A 625 17.80 25.61 -30.09
N GLU A 626 17.20 26.80 -30.06
CA GLU A 626 16.16 27.22 -30.98
C GLU A 626 16.57 26.88 -32.41
N THR A 627 16.07 25.77 -32.93
CA THR A 627 16.27 25.48 -34.34
C THR A 627 14.98 24.88 -34.88
N ILE A 628 14.29 25.75 -35.60
CA ILE A 628 13.39 25.41 -36.67
C ILE A 628 12.21 24.52 -36.25
N ILE A 629 11.07 25.19 -36.15
CA ILE A 629 9.76 24.59 -36.43
C ILE A 629 9.82 24.13 -37.89
N SER A 630 10.43 22.97 -38.14
CA SER A 630 10.23 22.26 -39.39
C SER A 630 8.76 21.85 -39.38
N ARG A 631 7.99 22.32 -40.33
CA ARG A 631 6.66 21.77 -40.61
C ARG A 631 6.87 20.28 -40.79
N MET A 632 6.35 19.52 -39.84
CA MET A 632 6.35 18.07 -39.97
C MET A 632 5.50 17.69 -41.17
N GLU A 633 6.11 17.16 -42.19
CA GLU A 633 5.41 16.61 -43.32
C GLU A 633 4.95 15.20 -42.96
N PHE A 634 3.68 14.93 -43.16
CA PHE A 634 3.12 13.61 -42.94
C PHE A 634 3.64 12.65 -44.06
N ASP A 635 4.00 11.44 -43.66
CA ASP A 635 4.55 10.46 -44.59
C ASP A 635 3.49 9.98 -45.64
N LEU A 636 3.68 10.35 -46.87
CA LEU A 636 2.75 10.04 -47.97
C LEU A 636 2.61 8.54 -48.26
N GLU A 637 3.64 7.73 -48.02
CA GLU A 637 3.55 6.27 -48.20
C GLU A 637 2.64 5.64 -47.16
N ILE A 638 2.63 6.21 -45.95
CA ILE A 638 1.73 5.77 -44.86
C ILE A 638 0.30 6.21 -45.17
N GLU A 639 0.09 7.41 -45.69
CA GLU A 639 -1.23 7.92 -46.09
C GLU A 639 -1.88 7.05 -47.16
N GLU A 640 -1.13 6.62 -48.17
CA GLU A 640 -1.65 5.70 -49.20
C GLU A 640 -2.06 4.35 -48.63
N ARG A 641 -1.32 3.85 -47.67
CA ARG A 641 -1.55 2.53 -47.08
C ARG A 641 -2.60 2.53 -45.96
N PHE A 642 -2.69 3.63 -45.21
CA PHE A 642 -3.57 3.78 -44.04
C PHE A 642 -4.21 5.18 -44.01
N PRO A 643 -5.17 5.49 -44.89
CA PRO A 643 -5.72 6.85 -45.07
C PRO A 643 -6.32 7.46 -43.79
N PHE A 644 -6.79 6.63 -42.85
CA PHE A 644 -7.35 7.07 -41.59
C PHE A 644 -6.31 7.67 -40.63
N THR A 645 -5.03 7.38 -40.79
CA THR A 645 -3.96 7.94 -39.99
C THR A 645 -3.76 9.42 -40.29
N ARG A 646 -4.03 9.83 -41.56
CA ARG A 646 -4.03 11.23 -41.97
C ARG A 646 -5.12 12.01 -41.28
N SER A 647 -6.32 11.45 -41.15
CA SER A 647 -7.42 12.10 -40.43
C SER A 647 -7.05 12.33 -38.96
N LEU A 648 -6.45 11.34 -38.30
CA LEU A 648 -5.95 11.50 -36.91
C LEU A 648 -4.92 12.61 -36.81
N PHE A 649 -3.98 12.67 -37.77
CA PHE A 649 -2.94 13.71 -37.78
C PHE A 649 -3.56 15.10 -37.92
N ASP A 650 -4.47 15.29 -38.90
CA ASP A 650 -5.12 16.57 -39.09
C ASP A 650 -5.95 17.02 -37.89
N ASP A 651 -6.68 16.10 -37.25
CA ASP A 651 -7.43 16.33 -36.03
C ASP A 651 -6.52 16.75 -34.87
N VAL A 652 -5.41 16.04 -34.66
CA VAL A 652 -4.44 16.33 -33.62
C VAL A 652 -3.77 17.70 -33.85
N ILE A 653 -3.33 17.98 -35.07
CA ILE A 653 -2.74 19.29 -35.41
C ILE A 653 -3.75 20.42 -35.23
N LEU A 654 -5.00 20.23 -35.64
CA LEU A 654 -6.06 21.23 -35.48
C LEU A 654 -6.35 21.50 -34.00
N LEU A 655 -6.43 20.44 -33.18
CA LEU A 655 -6.70 20.52 -31.76
C LEU A 655 -5.67 21.36 -31.00
N PHE A 656 -4.39 21.15 -31.31
CA PHE A 656 -3.30 21.83 -30.61
C PHE A 656 -2.82 23.14 -31.29
N LYS A 657 -3.40 23.53 -32.42
CA LYS A 657 -3.00 24.73 -33.18
C LYS A 657 -3.02 26.02 -32.38
N LYS A 658 -3.91 26.14 -31.39
CA LYS A 658 -4.05 27.31 -30.53
C LYS A 658 -3.36 27.16 -29.17
N SER A 659 -2.77 26.04 -28.92
CA SER A 659 -2.01 25.77 -27.69
C SER A 659 -0.51 25.87 -27.95
N ASN A 660 0.27 25.89 -26.90
CA ASN A 660 1.74 25.82 -26.99
C ASN A 660 2.25 24.37 -27.04
N ILE A 661 1.36 23.42 -27.37
CA ILE A 661 1.68 22.01 -27.55
C ILE A 661 1.86 21.73 -29.04
N CYS A 662 2.96 21.11 -29.41
CA CYS A 662 3.22 20.72 -30.79
C CYS A 662 3.54 19.22 -30.88
N VAL A 663 3.27 18.62 -32.03
CA VAL A 663 3.72 17.29 -32.37
C VAL A 663 5.16 17.39 -32.86
N GLU A 664 6.08 16.72 -32.19
CA GLU A 664 7.51 16.72 -32.54
C GLU A 664 7.87 15.55 -33.46
N TYR A 665 7.25 14.40 -33.23
CA TYR A 665 7.57 13.18 -33.98
C TYR A 665 6.36 12.23 -34.02
N ILE A 666 6.20 11.49 -35.14
CA ILE A 666 5.21 10.43 -35.31
C ILE A 666 5.93 9.16 -35.75
N GLU A 667 5.60 8.06 -35.11
CA GLU A 667 6.09 6.74 -35.47
C GLU A 667 4.91 5.83 -35.87
N HIS A 668 4.91 5.35 -37.11
CA HIS A 668 3.90 4.44 -37.61
C HIS A 668 4.25 3.00 -37.27
N GLN A 669 3.37 2.32 -36.55
CA GLN A 669 3.55 0.92 -36.17
C GLN A 669 2.29 0.13 -36.51
N GLN A 670 2.42 -1.18 -36.63
CA GLN A 670 1.26 -2.03 -36.92
C GLN A 670 0.21 -1.91 -35.80
N TYR A 671 -0.98 -1.42 -36.16
CA TYR A 671 -2.13 -1.18 -35.28
C TYR A 671 -1.98 -0.03 -34.25
N ARG A 672 -1.05 0.90 -34.46
CA ARG A 672 -0.94 2.11 -33.65
C ARG A 672 -0.12 3.19 -34.30
N GLU A 673 -0.45 4.43 -33.98
CA GLU A 673 0.31 5.63 -34.28
C GLU A 673 0.89 6.20 -33.00
N ARG A 674 2.19 6.35 -32.92
CA ARG A 674 2.88 6.91 -31.76
C ARG A 674 3.22 8.36 -32.01
N TYR A 675 2.68 9.25 -31.20
CA TYR A 675 2.89 10.67 -31.29
C TYR A 675 3.76 11.14 -30.12
N THR A 676 4.80 11.90 -30.43
CA THR A 676 5.59 12.63 -29.44
C THR A 676 5.15 14.07 -29.44
N PHE A 677 4.56 14.49 -28.33
CA PHE A 677 4.13 15.87 -28.10
C PHE A 677 5.18 16.62 -27.29
N LYS A 678 5.31 17.92 -27.58
CA LYS A 678 6.24 18.80 -26.89
C LYS A 678 5.58 20.12 -26.50
N ARG A 679 5.92 20.59 -25.30
CA ARG A 679 5.62 21.92 -24.79
C ARG A 679 6.84 22.45 -24.01
N ASN A 680 7.55 23.41 -24.59
CA ASN A 680 8.85 23.87 -24.08
C ASN A 680 9.85 22.72 -23.88
N GLN A 681 10.18 22.36 -22.64
CA GLN A 681 11.06 21.23 -22.28
C GLN A 681 10.28 19.96 -21.91
N GLU A 682 8.95 20.03 -21.89
CA GLU A 682 8.10 18.90 -21.58
C GLU A 682 7.87 18.04 -22.81
N LEU A 683 7.98 16.73 -22.64
CA LEU A 683 7.71 15.73 -23.65
C LEU A 683 6.67 14.73 -23.16
N ALA A 684 5.72 14.40 -24.03
CA ALA A 684 4.74 13.36 -23.79
C ALA A 684 4.64 12.46 -25.01
N VAL A 685 4.75 11.14 -24.82
CA VAL A 685 4.62 10.15 -25.87
C VAL A 685 3.31 9.39 -25.68
N ILE A 686 2.50 9.38 -26.74
CA ILE A 686 1.15 8.81 -26.70
C ILE A 686 0.94 7.89 -27.91
N ASP A 687 0.50 6.67 -27.67
CA ASP A 687 0.08 5.73 -28.69
C ASP A 687 -1.42 5.83 -28.94
N PHE A 688 -1.80 6.02 -30.19
CA PHE A 688 -3.17 5.90 -30.66
C PHE A 688 -3.36 4.51 -31.28
N GLU A 689 -3.93 3.59 -30.50
CA GLU A 689 -4.16 2.21 -30.98
C GLU A 689 -5.42 2.13 -31.86
N TYR A 690 -5.32 1.45 -32.99
CA TYR A 690 -6.43 1.24 -33.89
C TYR A 690 -6.66 -0.24 -34.23
N LYS A 691 -7.86 -0.55 -34.70
CA LYS A 691 -8.24 -1.88 -35.16
C LYS A 691 -8.00 -2.00 -36.68
N LYS A 692 -8.06 -3.22 -37.17
CA LYS A 692 -7.90 -3.56 -38.61
C LYS A 692 -8.86 -2.79 -39.55
N ASN A 693 -9.98 -2.29 -39.02
CA ASN A 693 -10.97 -1.49 -39.75
C ASN A 693 -10.70 0.04 -39.65
N GLY A 694 -9.56 0.46 -39.14
CA GLY A 694 -9.17 1.88 -39.08
C GLY A 694 -9.78 2.67 -37.90
N PHE A 695 -10.58 2.06 -37.03
CA PHE A 695 -11.13 2.75 -35.89
C PHE A 695 -10.13 2.80 -34.75
N PHE A 696 -9.81 4.00 -34.25
CA PHE A 696 -9.01 4.23 -33.06
C PHE A 696 -9.81 3.81 -31.82
N GLY A 697 -9.24 2.87 -31.07
CA GLY A 697 -9.92 2.29 -29.91
C GLY A 697 -9.34 2.72 -28.57
N ARG A 698 -8.08 3.18 -28.55
CA ARG A 698 -7.38 3.53 -27.31
C ARG A 698 -6.35 4.62 -27.53
N ILE A 699 -6.14 5.40 -26.48
CA ILE A 699 -5.07 6.38 -26.36
C ILE A 699 -4.23 5.95 -25.15
N VAL A 700 -2.97 5.60 -25.39
CA VAL A 700 -2.09 5.02 -24.37
C VAL A 700 -0.83 5.87 -24.21
N PRO A 701 -0.66 6.60 -23.10
CA PRO A 701 0.57 7.32 -22.83
C PRO A 701 1.70 6.35 -22.51
N ILE A 702 2.88 6.63 -23.06
CA ILE A 702 4.09 5.84 -22.87
C ILE A 702 4.95 6.52 -21.82
N GLN A 703 4.86 6.04 -20.59
CA GLN A 703 5.47 6.69 -19.42
C GLN A 703 7.00 6.77 -19.49
N ASN A 704 7.65 5.69 -19.93
CA ASN A 704 9.12 5.63 -20.00
C ASN A 704 9.74 6.62 -20.99
N HIS A 705 8.91 7.29 -21.82
CA HIS A 705 9.32 8.25 -22.82
C HIS A 705 8.69 9.63 -22.63
N THR A 706 7.98 9.78 -21.53
CA THR A 706 7.30 11.01 -21.13
C THR A 706 8.02 11.60 -19.94
N ASN A 707 8.33 12.89 -19.99
CA ASN A 707 8.94 13.63 -18.89
C ASN A 707 7.96 14.57 -18.17
N SER A 708 6.70 14.69 -18.67
CA SER A 708 5.68 15.54 -18.06
C SER A 708 4.30 14.88 -18.08
N GLN A 709 3.80 14.57 -16.93
CA GLN A 709 2.43 14.07 -16.76
C GLN A 709 1.38 15.21 -16.86
N LEU A 710 1.77 16.41 -16.54
CA LEU A 710 0.91 17.57 -16.75
C LEU A 710 0.61 17.73 -18.24
N LEU A 711 1.62 17.59 -19.09
CA LEU A 711 1.44 17.62 -20.55
C LEU A 711 0.53 16.48 -21.04
N ILE A 712 0.68 15.25 -20.51
CA ILE A 712 -0.24 14.14 -20.83
C ILE A 712 -1.67 14.49 -20.42
N SER A 713 -1.85 15.02 -19.22
CA SER A 713 -3.18 15.39 -18.71
C SER A 713 -3.85 16.43 -19.60
N ASP A 714 -3.11 17.45 -20.00
CA ASP A 714 -3.61 18.53 -20.87
C ASP A 714 -3.97 17.99 -22.26
N ILE A 715 -3.11 17.13 -22.84
CA ILE A 715 -3.38 16.47 -24.11
C ILE A 715 -4.64 15.60 -24.02
N HIS A 716 -4.76 14.83 -22.93
CA HIS A 716 -5.92 13.96 -22.73
C HIS A 716 -7.22 14.75 -22.59
N MET A 717 -7.23 15.80 -21.79
CA MET A 717 -8.40 16.69 -21.67
C MET A 717 -8.80 17.27 -23.01
N ALA A 718 -7.83 17.76 -23.78
CA ALA A 718 -8.08 18.33 -25.10
C ALA A 718 -8.69 17.27 -26.04
N LEU A 719 -8.15 16.07 -26.08
CA LEU A 719 -8.67 14.96 -26.89
C LEU A 719 -10.07 14.50 -26.44
N GLN A 720 -10.36 14.50 -25.15
CA GLN A 720 -11.70 14.18 -24.63
C GLN A 720 -12.74 15.22 -25.01
N THR A 721 -12.40 16.50 -24.85
CA THR A 721 -13.27 17.61 -25.23
C THR A 721 -13.55 17.58 -26.74
N PHE A 722 -12.52 17.39 -27.54
CA PHE A 722 -12.65 17.27 -29.00
C PHE A 722 -13.57 16.11 -29.40
N LYS A 723 -13.46 14.96 -28.74
CA LYS A 723 -14.32 13.81 -28.97
C LYS A 723 -15.79 14.10 -28.62
N GLN A 724 -16.05 14.80 -27.52
CA GLN A 724 -17.40 15.18 -27.11
C GLN A 724 -18.04 16.16 -28.10
N GLU A 725 -17.28 17.12 -28.62
CA GLU A 725 -17.78 18.14 -29.54
C GLU A 725 -18.03 17.61 -30.97
N ASN A 726 -17.24 16.66 -31.43
CA ASN A 726 -17.28 16.22 -32.82
C ASN A 726 -17.93 14.85 -33.06
N TYR A 727 -18.12 14.03 -32.02
CA TYR A 727 -18.65 12.66 -32.14
C TYR A 727 -19.77 12.35 -31.13
N ALA A 728 -20.41 13.37 -30.55
CA ALA A 728 -21.55 13.26 -29.63
C ALA A 728 -22.89 13.13 -30.36
N SER A 729 -22.93 12.50 -31.55
CA SER A 729 -24.16 12.16 -32.27
C SER A 729 -24.36 10.65 -32.43
#